data_e8199aa7612ca0307bdc5014e891468e
#
_entry.id   e8199aa7612ca0307bdc5014e891468e
#
_cell.length_a   1.000
_cell.length_b   1.000
_cell.length_c   1.000
_cell.angle_alpha   90.00
_cell.angle_beta   90.00
_cell.angle_gamma   90.00
#
_symmetry.space_group_name_H-M   'P 1'
#
loop_
_entity.id
_entity.type
_entity.pdbx_description
1 polymer ?
#
loop_
_entity_poly.entity_id
_entity_poly.type
_entity_poly.pdbx_seq_one_letter_code
_entity_poly.pdbx_strand_id
1 'polypeptide(L)'
;MRRLISGLLAAGLLAGCGQAPVEPGVSLELAKERASRVSHIRYELAFRIPEDKAVPLEGTESLTFTLQGRGPVQLDFREGAENLRQLTVNGKPQKIDYRDEHIVLHSLRKGENRIDITFIPGDQALNRNDGYLYTLLVPALARTVFPAFDQPNLKAVFSLRLDIPEGWVAVSDGSLLEETIIDGRKNLVFNDTKPIPTYLFSFVAGQWQVEEETIDGFPMHFYYRETDSEKLAQIPEVFRQAAAAVRWMEDYTGIPFPFEKYDFIAIPGYQFGGMEHPGAIQFTDKRIFLNPDPTVDNLLSRAELIAHETAHMWFGDLVTMAWFDDVWTKEVFANWFAAQITRPLFPEVDAPLSDFKRFNLTAYEEDRTAGSNAIKQVLPNLSDAGLIYGNIVYDKAPVVVDMLAKRMGSEAFQAGLREYLRSFSYGNADWSDLIAILDRRTDEDLAAWSRSWVSEKGMPIYEADAGGTLRQRDPWGRRLEWPQEVDVTRIGKVTLLNASGQGYGFFVHDSLSLDYLMDHIGDFDKPLERITALANLYENYLDDRVSATRFAQFLAEYIPSEKEELLVSTALGYLGGMALNGPLAGTSGMEDIFERLARDKALGKAQSSAFRTLAGLQNNQRITEALYDVWKRQVPWPGLTLSEPDYTTLALELAVRMPDRAREILDSQRVRIGNADRLREFDFVRPSVSPDRSVRDSVFQALLQPENRRHEPWVQTALRFLNHPLRQEESLGYIRPALDALQDVQRTGDIFFPKQWVSATLHGHNSHEADAIVEQFLRAHPDYPELLKNKVLQASAHGRRHDVSAD
;
A
#
# COMPACT_ATOMS: atom_id res chain seq x y z
N MET A 1 49.43 44.16 28.48
CA MET A 1 48.56 45.29 28.26
C MET A 1 47.51 44.92 27.21
N ARG A 2 46.29 45.24 27.50
CA ARG A 2 45.05 45.03 26.68
C ARG A 2 44.42 43.65 26.66
N ARG A 3 43.44 43.50 27.56
CA ARG A 3 42.36 42.51 27.60
C ARG A 3 41.39 42.78 26.40
N LEU A 4 41.02 41.72 25.70
CA LEU A 4 39.85 41.73 24.84
C LEU A 4 38.83 40.78 25.43
N ILE A 5 37.71 41.33 25.80
CA ILE A 5 36.53 40.72 26.34
C ILE A 5 35.75 40.12 25.16
N SER A 6 35.65 38.79 25.12
CA SER A 6 34.71 38.13 24.21
C SER A 6 33.36 37.99 24.92
N GLY A 7 32.41 38.80 24.49
CA GLY A 7 31.02 38.63 24.92
C GLY A 7 30.36 37.43 24.23
N LEU A 8 30.02 36.43 25.01
CA LEU A 8 29.04 35.42 24.60
C LEU A 8 27.66 36.04 24.60
N LEU A 9 27.09 36.24 23.42
CA LEU A 9 25.62 36.42 23.27
C LEU A 9 24.98 35.06 23.48
N ALA A 10 24.43 34.85 24.65
CA ALA A 10 23.43 33.82 24.90
C ALA A 10 22.12 34.30 24.29
N ALA A 11 21.83 33.82 23.07
CA ALA A 11 20.47 33.91 22.52
C ALA A 11 19.59 32.95 23.31
N GLY A 12 18.92 33.48 24.34
CA GLY A 12 17.84 32.76 24.99
C GLY A 12 16.70 32.55 23.97
N LEU A 13 16.45 31.32 23.60
CA LEU A 13 15.19 30.92 23.00
C LEU A 13 14.07 31.16 24.03
N LEU A 14 13.47 32.34 23.96
CA LEU A 14 12.13 32.58 24.47
C LEU A 14 11.21 31.75 23.56
N ALA A 15 10.82 30.54 24.00
CA ALA A 15 9.65 29.86 23.50
C ALA A 15 8.44 30.77 23.77
N GLY A 16 8.14 31.64 22.80
CA GLY A 16 6.89 32.39 22.79
C GLY A 16 5.77 31.36 22.66
N CYS A 17 4.84 31.32 23.62
CA CYS A 17 3.52 30.71 23.46
C CYS A 17 2.72 31.52 22.41
N GLY A 18 3.13 31.46 21.16
CA GLY A 18 2.36 31.93 20.02
C GLY A 18 1.42 30.84 19.57
N GLN A 19 0.20 31.18 19.22
CA GLN A 19 -0.74 30.29 18.55
C GLN A 19 -0.13 29.89 17.18
N ALA A 20 -0.23 28.61 16.79
CA ALA A 20 0.20 28.15 15.47
C ALA A 20 -0.52 28.92 14.36
N PRO A 21 0.17 29.26 13.24
CA PRO A 21 -0.46 29.94 12.11
C PRO A 21 -1.64 29.11 11.57
N VAL A 22 -2.62 29.80 10.97
CA VAL A 22 -3.68 29.15 10.22
C VAL A 22 -3.18 28.99 8.80
N GLU A 23 -2.95 27.75 8.39
CA GLU A 23 -2.42 27.38 7.06
C GLU A 23 -3.04 26.05 6.60
N PRO A 24 -3.09 25.77 5.29
CA PRO A 24 -3.69 24.53 4.79
C PRO A 24 -3.05 23.28 5.37
N GLY A 25 -3.88 22.28 5.63
CA GLY A 25 -3.45 21.01 6.21
C GLY A 25 -3.23 21.09 7.72
N VAL A 26 -2.61 20.05 8.28
CA VAL A 26 -2.26 19.99 9.71
C VAL A 26 -0.74 20.00 9.82
N SER A 27 -0.18 21.14 10.21
CA SER A 27 1.26 21.25 10.43
C SER A 27 1.68 20.59 11.74
N LEU A 28 2.94 20.16 11.81
CA LEU A 28 3.53 19.60 13.04
C LEU A 28 3.49 20.61 14.20
N GLU A 29 3.59 21.92 13.91
CA GLU A 29 3.48 22.98 14.91
C GLU A 29 2.07 23.04 15.48
N LEU A 30 1.03 23.06 14.62
CA LEU A 30 -0.36 23.02 15.03
C LEU A 30 -0.69 21.76 15.84
N ALA A 31 -0.19 20.60 15.39
CA ALA A 31 -0.40 19.33 16.09
C ALA A 31 0.20 19.34 17.51
N LYS A 32 1.40 19.88 17.67
CA LYS A 32 2.05 20.04 18.99
C LYS A 32 1.32 21.03 19.89
N GLU A 33 0.85 22.16 19.36
CA GLU A 33 0.04 23.11 20.11
C GLU A 33 -1.22 22.44 20.63
N ARG A 34 -1.99 21.77 19.76
CA ARG A 34 -3.23 21.08 20.12
C ARG A 34 -3.00 20.00 21.18
N ALA A 35 -2.01 19.12 20.96
CA ALA A 35 -1.69 18.04 21.89
C ALA A 35 -1.33 18.55 23.30
N SER A 36 -0.75 19.74 23.42
CA SER A 36 -0.45 20.38 24.70
C SER A 36 -1.67 20.99 25.40
N ARG A 37 -2.76 21.20 24.68
CA ARG A 37 -3.92 21.98 25.18
C ARG A 37 -5.23 21.21 25.19
N VAL A 38 -5.42 20.23 24.28
CA VAL A 38 -6.67 19.51 24.07
C VAL A 38 -6.55 18.06 24.58
N SER A 39 -7.57 17.59 25.29
CA SER A 39 -7.62 16.21 25.80
C SER A 39 -9.07 15.77 26.05
N HIS A 40 -9.29 14.47 26.31
CA HIS A 40 -10.60 13.87 26.60
C HIS A 40 -11.62 14.20 25.49
N ILE A 41 -11.26 13.87 24.25
CA ILE A 41 -12.04 14.18 23.06
C ILE A 41 -13.11 13.10 22.87
N ARG A 42 -14.34 13.54 22.55
CA ARG A 42 -15.44 12.66 22.17
C ARG A 42 -16.20 13.29 21.02
N TYR A 43 -16.44 12.50 19.98
CA TYR A 43 -17.28 12.81 18.84
C TYR A 43 -18.60 12.02 18.95
N GLU A 44 -19.74 12.71 18.91
CA GLU A 44 -21.06 12.14 18.69
C GLU A 44 -21.48 12.50 17.28
N LEU A 45 -21.36 11.55 16.33
CA LEU A 45 -21.62 11.77 14.92
C LEU A 45 -22.96 11.15 14.51
N ALA A 46 -23.72 11.86 13.68
CA ALA A 46 -24.91 11.29 13.05
C ALA A 46 -24.93 11.67 11.56
N PHE A 47 -25.19 10.66 10.70
CA PHE A 47 -25.28 10.86 9.25
C PHE A 47 -26.60 10.33 8.72
N ARG A 48 -27.22 11.11 7.84
CA ARG A 48 -28.36 10.66 7.03
C ARG A 48 -27.87 10.32 5.63
N ILE A 49 -27.94 9.04 5.28
CA ILE A 49 -27.39 8.49 4.04
C ILE A 49 -28.55 8.28 3.04
N PRO A 50 -28.60 9.03 1.94
CA PRO A 50 -29.58 8.82 0.87
C PRO A 50 -29.21 7.58 0.05
N GLU A 51 -30.21 6.91 -0.55
CA GLU A 51 -30.00 5.78 -1.45
C GLU A 51 -29.30 6.20 -2.76
N ASP A 52 -29.70 7.35 -3.30
CA ASP A 52 -29.09 7.94 -4.48
C ASP A 52 -27.78 8.67 -4.12
N LYS A 53 -26.67 8.18 -4.65
CA LYS A 53 -25.34 8.79 -4.43
C LYS A 53 -25.20 10.24 -4.94
N ALA A 54 -26.08 10.69 -5.84
CA ALA A 54 -26.08 12.06 -6.32
C ALA A 54 -26.67 13.06 -5.30
N VAL A 55 -27.43 12.57 -4.32
CA VAL A 55 -27.99 13.40 -3.23
C VAL A 55 -26.94 13.57 -2.13
N PRO A 56 -26.57 14.79 -1.71
CA PRO A 56 -25.61 15.01 -0.63
C PRO A 56 -26.06 14.35 0.70
N LEU A 57 -25.09 13.85 1.47
CA LEU A 57 -25.31 13.47 2.86
C LEU A 57 -25.51 14.70 3.74
N GLU A 58 -26.22 14.52 4.85
CA GLU A 58 -26.29 15.49 5.94
C GLU A 58 -25.60 14.90 7.17
N GLY A 59 -24.72 15.69 7.79
CA GLY A 59 -24.01 15.32 9.00
C GLY A 59 -24.30 16.27 10.16
N THR A 60 -24.41 15.72 11.35
CA THR A 60 -24.40 16.47 12.59
C THR A 60 -23.37 15.92 13.55
N GLU A 61 -22.74 16.80 14.30
CA GLU A 61 -21.69 16.46 15.24
C GLU A 61 -21.89 17.18 16.56
N SER A 62 -21.66 16.49 17.66
CA SER A 62 -21.42 17.08 18.97
C SER A 62 -20.03 16.68 19.46
N LEU A 63 -19.09 17.60 19.37
CA LEU A 63 -17.72 17.44 19.82
C LEU A 63 -17.58 17.94 21.26
N THR A 64 -17.08 17.09 22.16
CA THR A 64 -16.70 17.51 23.52
C THR A 64 -15.21 17.30 23.73
N PHE A 65 -14.55 18.22 24.41
CA PHE A 65 -13.13 18.12 24.77
C PHE A 65 -12.78 19.00 25.97
N THR A 66 -11.68 18.65 26.63
CA THR A 66 -11.11 19.44 27.71
C THR A 66 -10.00 20.35 27.19
N LEU A 67 -10.11 21.66 27.43
CA LEU A 67 -9.10 22.65 27.03
C LEU A 67 -8.25 23.08 28.24
N GLN A 68 -6.93 22.98 28.11
CA GLN A 68 -5.98 23.59 29.02
C GLN A 68 -5.72 25.04 28.61
N GLY A 69 -5.97 25.99 29.53
CA GLY A 69 -5.79 27.39 29.22
C GLY A 69 -7.03 28.05 28.61
N ARG A 70 -6.81 29.12 27.86
CA ARG A 70 -7.83 29.92 27.15
C ARG A 70 -7.29 30.28 25.76
N GLY A 71 -8.15 30.76 24.91
CA GLY A 71 -7.85 31.21 23.54
C GLY A 71 -8.49 30.32 22.49
N PRO A 72 -8.43 30.75 21.21
CA PRO A 72 -9.05 30.00 20.13
C PRO A 72 -8.33 28.66 19.89
N VAL A 73 -9.04 27.73 19.24
CA VAL A 73 -8.52 26.44 18.80
C VAL A 73 -8.97 26.25 17.35
N GLN A 74 -8.07 25.76 16.50
CA GLN A 74 -8.37 25.40 15.12
C GLN A 74 -8.95 23.99 15.09
N LEU A 75 -10.08 23.78 14.42
CA LEU A 75 -10.71 22.50 14.14
C LEU A 75 -10.69 22.30 12.62
N ASP A 76 -10.23 21.15 12.15
CA ASP A 76 -10.01 20.93 10.73
C ASP A 76 -11.31 20.58 10.01
N PHE A 77 -11.57 21.18 8.87
CA PHE A 77 -12.64 20.84 7.94
C PHE A 77 -12.30 21.36 6.55
N ARG A 78 -12.11 20.46 5.58
CA ARG A 78 -11.54 20.80 4.27
C ARG A 78 -12.58 21.22 3.23
N GLU A 79 -13.85 20.91 3.47
CA GLU A 79 -14.92 21.03 2.47
C GLU A 79 -15.47 22.46 2.24
N GLY A 80 -14.86 23.47 2.88
CA GLY A 80 -15.23 24.85 2.69
C GLY A 80 -16.35 25.35 3.63
N ALA A 81 -16.42 26.68 3.78
CA ALA A 81 -17.38 27.34 4.67
C ALA A 81 -18.84 27.14 4.24
N GLU A 82 -19.09 26.97 2.95
CA GLU A 82 -20.42 26.77 2.37
C GLU A 82 -21.06 25.44 2.79
N ASN A 83 -20.25 24.46 3.20
CA ASN A 83 -20.73 23.17 3.70
C ASN A 83 -20.96 23.17 5.22
N LEU A 84 -20.66 24.26 5.91
CA LEU A 84 -21.00 24.46 7.33
C LEU A 84 -22.33 25.20 7.46
N ARG A 85 -23.32 24.60 8.11
CA ARG A 85 -24.67 25.15 8.22
C ARG A 85 -24.92 25.88 9.54
N GLN A 86 -24.46 25.28 10.63
CA GLN A 86 -24.64 25.81 11.98
C GLN A 86 -23.43 25.49 12.85
N LEU A 87 -23.07 26.40 13.72
CA LEU A 87 -22.02 26.24 14.72
C LEU A 87 -22.48 26.84 16.06
N THR A 88 -22.43 26.05 17.11
CA THR A 88 -22.60 26.55 18.48
C THR A 88 -21.40 26.15 19.34
N VAL A 89 -21.01 27.02 20.26
CA VAL A 89 -19.95 26.79 21.23
C VAL A 89 -20.54 26.96 22.64
N ASN A 90 -20.51 25.88 23.42
CA ASN A 90 -21.08 25.85 24.78
C ASN A 90 -22.55 26.30 24.80
N GLY A 91 -23.35 25.86 23.85
CA GLY A 91 -24.77 26.17 23.66
C GLY A 91 -25.08 27.60 23.17
N LYS A 92 -24.08 28.34 22.73
CA LYS A 92 -24.25 29.67 22.15
C LYS A 92 -23.88 29.69 20.68
N PRO A 93 -24.72 30.26 19.79
CA PRO A 93 -24.39 30.41 18.39
C PRO A 93 -23.07 31.18 18.21
N GLN A 94 -22.18 30.68 17.35
CA GLN A 94 -20.96 31.34 16.92
C GLN A 94 -20.99 31.57 15.42
N LYS A 95 -20.57 32.76 14.99
CA LYS A 95 -20.32 33.00 13.55
C LYS A 95 -19.19 32.09 13.09
N ILE A 96 -19.38 31.42 11.97
CA ILE A 96 -18.37 30.57 11.36
C ILE A 96 -17.17 31.42 10.93
N ASP A 97 -16.03 31.22 11.54
CA ASP A 97 -14.72 31.76 11.17
C ASP A 97 -13.91 30.65 10.52
N TYR A 98 -14.02 30.54 9.20
CA TYR A 98 -13.37 29.53 8.38
C TYR A 98 -12.19 30.13 7.61
N ARG A 99 -11.01 29.52 7.72
CA ARG A 99 -9.77 29.94 7.05
C ARG A 99 -8.90 28.72 6.76
N ASP A 100 -8.40 28.62 5.54
CA ASP A 100 -7.36 27.65 5.16
C ASP A 100 -7.62 26.23 5.71
N GLU A 101 -8.78 25.66 5.40
CA GLU A 101 -9.23 24.32 5.85
C GLU A 101 -9.53 24.19 7.35
N HIS A 102 -9.62 25.29 8.10
CA HIS A 102 -9.88 25.28 9.54
C HIS A 102 -11.08 26.15 9.94
N ILE A 103 -11.83 25.64 10.92
CA ILE A 103 -12.82 26.37 11.70
C ILE A 103 -12.12 26.91 12.94
N VAL A 104 -12.01 28.24 13.08
CA VAL A 104 -11.44 28.83 14.30
C VAL A 104 -12.51 28.95 15.37
N LEU A 105 -12.42 28.14 16.41
CA LEU A 105 -13.33 28.12 17.54
C LEU A 105 -12.96 29.20 18.53
N HIS A 106 -13.88 30.09 18.78
CA HIS A 106 -13.76 31.18 19.74
C HIS A 106 -14.63 30.92 21.00
N SER A 107 -14.53 31.79 22.00
CA SER A 107 -15.35 31.72 23.22
C SER A 107 -15.22 30.43 24.02
N LEU A 108 -14.10 29.74 23.86
CA LEU A 108 -13.76 28.54 24.62
C LEU A 108 -13.40 28.89 26.07
N ARG A 109 -13.70 27.98 26.98
CA ARG A 109 -13.35 28.10 28.39
C ARG A 109 -12.29 27.07 28.78
N LYS A 110 -11.54 27.32 29.84
CA LYS A 110 -10.69 26.33 30.45
C LYS A 110 -11.58 25.20 31.02
N GLY A 111 -11.21 23.96 30.78
CA GLY A 111 -11.98 22.77 31.13
C GLY A 111 -12.84 22.30 29.97
N GLU A 112 -13.93 21.64 30.22
CA GLU A 112 -14.79 21.02 29.24
C GLU A 112 -15.47 22.05 28.32
N ASN A 113 -15.45 21.79 27.01
CA ASN A 113 -16.16 22.55 25.99
C ASN A 113 -17.00 21.58 25.15
N ARG A 114 -18.17 22.08 24.67
CA ARG A 114 -19.06 21.40 23.75
C ARG A 114 -19.26 22.24 22.51
N ILE A 115 -19.07 21.63 21.35
CA ILE A 115 -19.25 22.24 20.04
C ILE A 115 -20.30 21.42 19.29
N ASP A 116 -21.38 22.04 18.83
CA ASP A 116 -22.39 21.38 18.03
C ASP A 116 -22.34 21.98 16.62
N ILE A 117 -22.23 21.10 15.59
CA ILE A 117 -22.05 21.50 14.20
C ILE A 117 -23.03 20.74 13.31
N THR A 118 -23.59 21.41 12.31
CA THR A 118 -24.33 20.80 11.21
C THR A 118 -23.56 21.08 9.92
N PHE A 119 -23.31 20.06 9.12
CA PHE A 119 -22.42 20.15 7.95
C PHE A 119 -22.86 19.21 6.82
N ILE A 120 -22.27 19.42 5.64
CA ILE A 120 -22.37 18.52 4.50
C ILE A 120 -20.97 17.89 4.31
N PRO A 121 -20.84 16.54 4.43
CA PRO A 121 -19.59 15.83 4.15
C PRO A 121 -19.16 15.95 2.69
N GLY A 122 -17.83 15.95 2.46
CA GLY A 122 -17.27 15.76 1.13
C GLY A 122 -17.20 14.27 0.74
N ASP A 123 -16.93 14.02 -0.53
CA ASP A 123 -16.89 12.68 -1.10
C ASP A 123 -15.47 12.10 -1.24
N GLN A 124 -14.41 12.83 -0.86
CA GLN A 124 -13.04 12.34 -1.09
C GLN A 124 -12.75 11.07 -0.29
N ALA A 125 -13.03 11.06 1.00
CA ALA A 125 -12.82 9.92 1.88
C ALA A 125 -14.11 9.17 2.22
N LEU A 126 -15.24 9.67 1.74
CA LEU A 126 -16.53 9.01 1.77
C LEU A 126 -16.81 8.40 0.40
N ASN A 127 -16.41 7.17 0.20
CA ASN A 127 -16.44 6.48 -1.08
C ASN A 127 -17.85 6.01 -1.42
N ARG A 128 -18.61 6.84 -2.14
CA ARG A 128 -20.01 6.57 -2.50
C ARG A 128 -20.12 5.83 -3.81
N ASN A 129 -20.73 4.64 -3.77
CA ASN A 129 -20.96 3.76 -4.89
C ASN A 129 -22.45 3.49 -5.11
N ASP A 130 -22.80 2.80 -6.21
CA ASP A 130 -24.17 2.37 -6.43
C ASP A 130 -24.51 1.23 -5.45
N GLY A 131 -25.41 1.53 -4.50
CA GLY A 131 -25.90 0.58 -3.51
C GLY A 131 -24.99 0.35 -2.29
N TYR A 132 -23.86 1.08 -2.14
CA TYR A 132 -23.04 1.04 -0.95
C TYR A 132 -22.12 2.26 -0.82
N LEU A 133 -21.61 2.47 0.39
CA LEU A 133 -20.55 3.43 0.66
C LEU A 133 -19.64 2.91 1.79
N TYR A 134 -18.44 3.47 1.88
CA TYR A 134 -17.49 3.25 2.97
C TYR A 134 -16.63 4.49 3.21
N THR A 135 -16.17 4.65 4.44
CA THR A 135 -15.18 5.69 4.78
C THR A 135 -13.76 5.11 4.68
N LEU A 136 -12.82 5.94 4.24
CA LEU A 136 -11.39 5.64 4.20
C LEU A 136 -10.64 6.93 4.56
N LEU A 137 -10.35 7.10 5.87
CA LEU A 137 -9.93 8.38 6.44
C LEU A 137 -8.41 8.56 6.59
N VAL A 138 -7.63 7.52 6.26
CA VAL A 138 -6.16 7.57 6.29
C VAL A 138 -5.60 8.43 5.16
N PRO A 139 -4.53 9.23 5.37
CA PRO A 139 -3.79 9.42 6.63
C PRO A 139 -4.40 10.51 7.53
N ALA A 140 -5.05 11.52 6.99
CA ALA A 140 -5.68 12.64 7.69
C ALA A 140 -6.80 13.21 6.82
N LEU A 141 -7.75 12.34 6.43
CA LEU A 141 -8.88 12.67 5.58
C LEU A 141 -10.21 12.72 6.33
N ALA A 142 -10.22 12.51 7.67
CA ALA A 142 -11.42 12.67 8.47
C ALA A 142 -12.02 14.08 8.31
N ARG A 143 -11.17 15.08 8.20
CA ARG A 143 -11.53 16.48 7.94
C ARG A 143 -12.26 16.74 6.60
N THR A 144 -12.30 15.75 5.70
CA THR A 144 -13.11 15.81 4.47
C THR A 144 -14.51 15.25 4.68
N VAL A 145 -14.75 14.54 5.80
CA VAL A 145 -16.03 13.90 6.10
C VAL A 145 -16.74 14.61 7.26
N PHE A 146 -16.03 15.00 8.32
CA PHE A 146 -16.57 15.72 9.47
C PHE A 146 -15.52 16.65 10.09
N PRO A 147 -15.91 17.72 10.78
CA PRO A 147 -14.98 18.58 11.50
C PRO A 147 -14.22 17.80 12.58
N ALA A 148 -12.87 17.85 12.59
CA ALA A 148 -12.08 17.01 13.48
C ALA A 148 -10.78 17.68 13.94
N PHE A 149 -10.21 17.19 15.02
CA PHE A 149 -8.77 17.34 15.31
C PHE A 149 -8.04 16.22 14.60
N ASP A 150 -7.75 16.41 13.32
CA ASP A 150 -7.34 15.33 12.41
C ASP A 150 -5.83 15.03 12.51
N GLN A 151 -5.42 14.51 13.66
CA GLN A 151 -4.04 14.14 13.97
C GLN A 151 -3.97 12.89 14.86
N PRO A 152 -2.95 12.02 14.71
CA PRO A 152 -2.95 10.69 15.33
C PRO A 152 -2.81 10.71 16.86
N ASN A 153 -2.19 11.74 17.44
CA ASN A 153 -1.95 11.84 18.88
C ASN A 153 -3.06 12.55 19.66
N LEU A 154 -4.22 12.75 19.03
CA LEU A 154 -5.45 13.20 19.70
C LEU A 154 -6.51 12.11 19.55
N LYS A 155 -6.29 10.96 20.23
CA LYS A 155 -7.27 9.87 20.26
C LYS A 155 -8.58 10.33 20.90
N ALA A 156 -9.69 9.84 20.37
CA ALA A 156 -11.03 10.19 20.78
C ALA A 156 -11.93 8.95 20.92
N VAL A 157 -13.02 9.09 21.67
CA VAL A 157 -14.13 8.16 21.69
C VAL A 157 -15.15 8.61 20.65
N PHE A 158 -15.60 7.70 19.80
CA PHE A 158 -16.62 7.95 18.78
C PHE A 158 -17.92 7.24 19.14
N SER A 159 -19.04 7.96 19.04
CA SER A 159 -20.41 7.44 19.03
C SER A 159 -21.01 7.72 17.67
N LEU A 160 -21.64 6.74 17.05
CA LEU A 160 -22.19 6.86 15.70
C LEU A 160 -23.69 6.56 15.67
N ARG A 161 -24.41 7.37 14.91
CA ARG A 161 -25.80 7.11 14.52
C ARG A 161 -25.92 7.20 12.99
N LEU A 162 -26.60 6.23 12.38
CA LEU A 162 -26.84 6.22 10.95
C LEU A 162 -28.33 6.13 10.66
N ASP A 163 -28.83 7.02 9.80
CA ASP A 163 -30.15 6.91 9.17
C ASP A 163 -29.93 6.45 7.72
N ILE A 164 -30.28 5.19 7.41
CA ILE A 164 -29.99 4.53 6.14
C ILE A 164 -31.28 4.00 5.48
N PRO A 165 -31.29 3.69 4.16
CA PRO A 165 -32.40 3.00 3.51
C PRO A 165 -32.75 1.67 4.21
N GLU A 166 -34.02 1.31 4.29
CA GLU A 166 -34.50 0.11 5.02
C GLU A 166 -33.82 -1.19 4.55
N GLY A 167 -33.56 -1.33 3.22
CA GLY A 167 -32.93 -2.51 2.63
C GLY A 167 -31.41 -2.62 2.83
N TRP A 168 -30.78 -1.63 3.49
CA TRP A 168 -29.33 -1.60 3.72
C TRP A 168 -28.97 -2.17 5.08
N VAL A 169 -27.71 -2.59 5.21
CA VAL A 169 -27.07 -2.91 6.48
C VAL A 169 -25.86 -1.98 6.67
N ALA A 170 -25.42 -1.79 7.91
CA ALA A 170 -24.23 -1.02 8.20
C ALA A 170 -23.40 -1.66 9.31
N VAL A 171 -22.10 -1.39 9.25
CA VAL A 171 -21.10 -1.80 10.24
C VAL A 171 -20.20 -0.60 10.54
N SER A 172 -19.76 -0.48 11.79
CA SER A 172 -18.82 0.54 12.26
C SER A 172 -17.91 -0.06 13.33
N ASP A 173 -16.96 0.71 13.86
CA ASP A 173 -16.01 0.27 14.89
C ASP A 173 -16.68 -0.23 16.17
N GLY A 174 -17.76 0.42 16.62
CA GLY A 174 -18.59 -0.04 17.74
C GLY A 174 -19.60 -1.10 17.30
N SER A 175 -20.03 -1.99 18.22
CA SER A 175 -21.12 -2.93 17.96
C SER A 175 -22.47 -2.21 17.85
N LEU A 176 -23.41 -2.80 17.10
CA LEU A 176 -24.78 -2.27 16.98
C LEU A 176 -25.52 -2.38 18.32
N LEU A 177 -25.93 -1.25 18.87
CA LEU A 177 -26.66 -1.15 20.14
C LEU A 177 -28.17 -1.18 19.93
N GLU A 178 -28.68 -0.44 18.93
CA GLU A 178 -30.10 -0.28 18.68
C GLU A 178 -30.38 -0.16 17.17
N GLU A 179 -31.42 -0.84 16.70
CA GLU A 179 -31.98 -0.69 15.37
C GLU A 179 -33.48 -0.40 15.47
N THR A 180 -33.94 0.68 14.82
CA THR A 180 -35.34 1.03 14.72
C THR A 180 -35.70 1.42 13.28
N ILE A 181 -36.92 1.08 12.84
CA ILE A 181 -37.41 1.47 11.51
C ILE A 181 -38.46 2.58 11.70
N ILE A 182 -38.19 3.73 11.07
CA ILE A 182 -39.08 4.90 11.09
C ILE A 182 -39.26 5.40 9.66
N ASP A 183 -40.53 5.52 9.20
CA ASP A 183 -40.86 6.04 7.88
C ASP A 183 -40.10 5.34 6.70
N GLY A 184 -39.92 4.00 6.80
CA GLY A 184 -39.22 3.21 5.78
C GLY A 184 -37.72 3.41 5.73
N ARG A 185 -37.15 3.86 6.85
CA ARG A 185 -35.68 4.02 7.01
C ARG A 185 -35.21 3.36 8.30
N LYS A 186 -34.01 2.80 8.29
CA LYS A 186 -33.36 2.25 9.50
C LYS A 186 -32.57 3.33 10.22
N ASN A 187 -32.85 3.47 11.50
CA ASN A 187 -32.03 4.28 12.42
C ASN A 187 -31.19 3.31 13.26
N LEU A 188 -29.89 3.38 13.11
CA LEU A 188 -28.90 2.54 13.78
C LEU A 188 -28.13 3.38 14.79
N VAL A 189 -27.94 2.85 15.98
CA VAL A 189 -27.12 3.42 17.05
C VAL A 189 -26.02 2.42 17.38
N PHE A 190 -24.76 2.85 17.31
CA PHE A 190 -23.61 2.03 17.63
C PHE A 190 -23.06 2.36 19.03
N ASN A 191 -22.47 1.37 19.67
CA ASN A 191 -21.73 1.55 20.92
C ASN A 191 -20.52 2.47 20.74
N ASP A 192 -20.08 3.07 21.84
CA ASP A 192 -18.89 3.90 21.89
C ASP A 192 -17.64 3.08 21.54
N THR A 193 -16.75 3.67 20.76
CA THR A 193 -15.44 3.06 20.50
C THR A 193 -14.52 3.14 21.72
N LYS A 194 -13.46 2.34 21.77
CA LYS A 194 -12.29 2.66 22.57
C LYS A 194 -11.63 3.93 22.02
N PRO A 195 -10.73 4.59 22.75
CA PRO A 195 -10.01 5.75 22.22
C PRO A 195 -9.15 5.38 21.01
N ILE A 196 -9.51 5.91 19.85
CA ILE A 196 -8.81 5.72 18.57
C ILE A 196 -8.52 7.07 17.89
N PRO A 197 -7.51 7.19 17.03
CA PRO A 197 -7.30 8.38 16.21
C PRO A 197 -8.38 8.50 15.12
N THR A 198 -8.54 9.70 14.58
CA THR A 198 -9.56 10.00 13.56
C THR A 198 -9.46 9.12 12.32
N TYR A 199 -8.25 8.79 11.86
CA TYR A 199 -8.04 7.99 10.65
C TYR A 199 -8.50 6.54 10.77
N LEU A 200 -8.66 6.02 11.99
CA LEU A 200 -9.18 4.67 12.25
C LEU A 200 -10.70 4.62 12.37
N PHE A 201 -11.36 5.75 12.60
CA PHE A 201 -12.83 5.76 12.66
C PHE A 201 -13.42 5.39 11.30
N SER A 202 -14.41 4.48 11.31
CA SER A 202 -14.98 3.95 10.08
C SER A 202 -16.47 3.63 10.21
N PHE A 203 -17.17 3.76 9.10
CA PHE A 203 -18.44 3.08 8.86
C PHE A 203 -18.59 2.67 7.41
N VAL A 204 -19.29 1.56 7.22
CA VAL A 204 -19.69 1.03 5.91
C VAL A 204 -21.19 0.84 5.93
N ALA A 205 -21.90 1.22 4.86
CA ALA A 205 -23.33 1.01 4.73
C ALA A 205 -23.71 0.62 3.29
N GLY A 206 -24.70 -0.24 3.13
CA GLY A 206 -25.12 -0.63 1.78
C GLY A 206 -25.88 -1.96 1.70
N GLN A 207 -26.01 -2.43 0.47
CA GLN A 207 -26.57 -3.73 0.15
C GLN A 207 -25.49 -4.81 0.23
N TRP A 208 -25.24 -5.31 1.44
CA TRP A 208 -24.26 -6.35 1.73
C TRP A 208 -24.93 -7.69 2.03
N GLN A 209 -24.30 -8.79 1.64
CA GLN A 209 -24.52 -10.11 2.21
C GLN A 209 -23.67 -10.24 3.47
N VAL A 210 -24.14 -11.01 4.45
CA VAL A 210 -23.46 -11.18 5.74
C VAL A 210 -23.41 -12.65 6.09
N GLU A 211 -22.21 -13.13 6.42
CA GLU A 211 -22.00 -14.44 7.03
C GLU A 211 -21.47 -14.23 8.46
N GLU A 212 -21.88 -15.11 9.36
CA GLU A 212 -21.46 -15.08 10.76
C GLU A 212 -20.81 -16.42 11.12
N GLU A 213 -19.70 -16.37 11.83
CA GLU A 213 -19.01 -17.55 12.36
C GLU A 213 -18.48 -17.26 13.77
N THR A 214 -18.55 -18.28 14.64
CA THR A 214 -17.97 -18.18 15.99
C THR A 214 -16.92 -19.27 16.15
N ILE A 215 -15.65 -18.87 16.24
CA ILE A 215 -14.53 -19.78 16.42
C ILE A 215 -13.94 -19.57 17.82
N ASP A 216 -13.90 -20.67 18.61
CA ASP A 216 -13.40 -20.66 19.99
C ASP A 216 -14.09 -19.62 20.90
N GLY A 217 -15.36 -19.34 20.64
CA GLY A 217 -16.15 -18.36 21.39
C GLY A 217 -15.96 -16.92 20.96
N PHE A 218 -15.20 -16.67 19.87
CA PHE A 218 -14.98 -15.35 19.30
C PHE A 218 -15.89 -15.15 18.08
N PRO A 219 -16.95 -14.32 18.16
CA PRO A 219 -17.86 -14.08 17.05
C PRO A 219 -17.27 -13.12 16.05
N MET A 220 -17.48 -13.39 14.77
CA MET A 220 -17.03 -12.59 13.64
C MET A 220 -18.14 -12.50 12.60
N HIS A 221 -18.25 -11.33 11.93
CA HIS A 221 -19.14 -11.15 10.80
C HIS A 221 -18.33 -10.76 9.56
N PHE A 222 -18.71 -11.34 8.42
CA PHE A 222 -18.09 -11.02 7.14
C PHE A 222 -19.14 -10.44 6.19
N TYR A 223 -18.90 -9.21 5.74
CA TYR A 223 -19.75 -8.46 4.81
C TYR A 223 -19.14 -8.50 3.41
N TYR A 224 -19.94 -8.85 2.39
CA TYR A 224 -19.44 -9.01 1.02
C TYR A 224 -20.51 -8.76 -0.03
N ARG A 225 -20.08 -8.61 -1.31
CA ARG A 225 -20.93 -8.43 -2.48
C ARG A 225 -20.60 -9.44 -3.61
N GLU A 226 -19.70 -10.40 -3.35
CA GLU A 226 -19.39 -11.46 -4.30
C GLU A 226 -20.63 -12.37 -4.53
N THR A 227 -20.75 -12.89 -5.76
CA THR A 227 -21.88 -13.72 -6.19
C THR A 227 -21.44 -15.06 -6.78
N ASP A 228 -20.15 -15.26 -6.97
CA ASP A 228 -19.58 -16.50 -7.48
C ASP A 228 -19.53 -17.57 -6.38
N SER A 229 -20.22 -18.68 -6.58
CA SER A 229 -20.33 -19.76 -5.59
C SER A 229 -18.98 -20.42 -5.25
N GLU A 230 -18.04 -20.51 -6.19
CA GLU A 230 -16.70 -21.09 -5.94
C GLU A 230 -15.87 -20.17 -5.04
N LYS A 231 -16.03 -18.85 -5.20
CA LYS A 231 -15.41 -17.85 -4.33
C LYS A 231 -16.06 -17.83 -2.95
N LEU A 232 -17.39 -17.88 -2.88
CA LEU A 232 -18.12 -17.94 -1.60
C LEU A 232 -17.79 -19.18 -0.78
N ALA A 233 -17.47 -20.30 -1.42
CA ALA A 233 -17.02 -21.52 -0.72
C ALA A 233 -15.70 -21.32 0.07
N GLN A 234 -14.97 -20.21 -0.14
CA GLN A 234 -13.74 -19.90 0.59
C GLN A 234 -13.97 -19.16 1.92
N ILE A 235 -15.19 -18.71 2.20
CA ILE A 235 -15.52 -17.91 3.40
C ILE A 235 -15.10 -18.61 4.72
N PRO A 236 -15.36 -19.92 4.93
CA PRO A 236 -14.92 -20.58 6.15
C PRO A 236 -13.40 -20.54 6.36
N GLU A 237 -12.62 -20.57 5.29
CA GLU A 237 -11.15 -20.46 5.39
C GLU A 237 -10.72 -19.04 5.78
N VAL A 238 -11.41 -18.00 5.31
CA VAL A 238 -11.16 -16.61 5.71
C VAL A 238 -11.37 -16.44 7.22
N PHE A 239 -12.49 -16.95 7.76
CA PHE A 239 -12.75 -16.95 9.20
C PHE A 239 -11.69 -17.71 9.99
N ARG A 240 -11.28 -18.88 9.50
CA ARG A 240 -10.22 -19.70 10.14
C ARG A 240 -8.90 -18.94 10.22
N GLN A 241 -8.49 -18.26 9.14
CA GLN A 241 -7.26 -17.47 9.08
C GLN A 241 -7.34 -16.27 10.04
N ALA A 242 -8.46 -15.57 10.11
CA ALA A 242 -8.69 -14.46 11.02
C ALA A 242 -8.60 -14.90 12.50
N ALA A 243 -9.30 -15.97 12.88
CA ALA A 243 -9.26 -16.50 14.23
C ALA A 243 -7.85 -16.99 14.63
N ALA A 244 -7.11 -17.62 13.70
CA ALA A 244 -5.74 -18.05 13.94
C ALA A 244 -4.81 -16.86 14.18
N ALA A 245 -4.97 -15.76 13.43
CA ALA A 245 -4.19 -14.54 13.59
C ALA A 245 -4.45 -13.89 14.96
N VAL A 246 -5.71 -13.76 15.36
CA VAL A 246 -6.07 -13.22 16.68
C VAL A 246 -5.41 -14.03 17.80
N ARG A 247 -5.57 -15.37 17.80
CA ARG A 247 -4.98 -16.22 18.84
C ARG A 247 -3.46 -16.12 18.89
N TRP A 248 -2.81 -16.12 17.73
CA TRP A 248 -1.36 -16.00 17.67
C TRP A 248 -0.87 -14.68 18.29
N MET A 249 -1.56 -13.58 17.99
CA MET A 249 -1.22 -12.26 18.54
C MET A 249 -1.49 -12.17 20.05
N GLU A 250 -2.60 -12.74 20.55
CA GLU A 250 -2.88 -12.82 21.99
C GLU A 250 -1.78 -13.59 22.74
N ASP A 251 -1.36 -14.73 22.21
CA ASP A 251 -0.29 -15.57 22.79
C ASP A 251 1.05 -14.83 22.77
N TYR A 252 1.40 -14.21 21.63
CA TYR A 252 2.68 -13.53 21.50
C TYR A 252 2.77 -12.29 22.38
N THR A 253 1.73 -11.45 22.41
CA THR A 253 1.72 -10.19 23.14
C THR A 253 1.40 -10.34 24.62
N GLY A 254 0.67 -11.42 24.98
CA GLY A 254 0.11 -11.61 26.31
C GLY A 254 -0.96 -10.54 26.65
N ILE A 255 -1.62 -9.99 25.63
CA ILE A 255 -2.71 -9.01 25.72
C ILE A 255 -3.89 -9.57 24.93
N PRO A 256 -5.07 -9.77 25.54
CA PRO A 256 -6.27 -10.18 24.81
C PRO A 256 -6.61 -9.21 23.69
N PHE A 257 -7.43 -9.66 22.73
CA PHE A 257 -7.90 -8.80 21.64
C PHE A 257 -8.45 -7.48 22.22
N PRO A 258 -7.90 -6.30 21.80
CA PRO A 258 -8.10 -5.06 22.56
C PRO A 258 -9.40 -4.32 22.25
N PHE A 259 -10.20 -4.79 21.29
CA PHE A 259 -11.44 -4.14 20.87
C PHE A 259 -12.67 -5.01 21.13
N GLU A 260 -13.87 -4.48 20.87
CA GLU A 260 -15.14 -5.13 21.27
C GLU A 260 -15.51 -6.29 20.34
N LYS A 261 -15.22 -6.15 19.04
CA LYS A 261 -15.62 -7.11 18.00
C LYS A 261 -14.59 -7.18 16.87
N TYR A 262 -14.71 -8.20 16.05
CA TYR A 262 -13.91 -8.40 14.87
C TYR A 262 -14.81 -8.68 13.67
N ASP A 263 -15.23 -7.65 12.97
CA ASP A 263 -15.97 -7.75 11.71
C ASP A 263 -15.07 -7.32 10.57
N PHE A 264 -15.33 -7.82 9.37
CA PHE A 264 -14.56 -7.46 8.19
C PHE A 264 -15.42 -7.42 6.93
N ILE A 265 -15.01 -6.59 5.99
CA ILE A 265 -15.76 -6.24 4.80
C ILE A 265 -14.88 -6.43 3.56
N ALA A 266 -15.32 -7.25 2.58
CA ALA A 266 -14.69 -7.35 1.27
C ALA A 266 -15.34 -6.36 0.30
N ILE A 267 -14.63 -5.29 -0.01
CA ILE A 267 -15.13 -4.15 -0.79
C ILE A 267 -14.69 -4.26 -2.25
N PRO A 268 -15.65 -4.25 -3.22
CA PRO A 268 -15.33 -4.22 -4.64
C PRO A 268 -14.59 -2.95 -5.05
N GLY A 269 -13.45 -3.11 -5.73
CA GLY A 269 -12.67 -1.97 -6.21
C GLY A 269 -12.03 -1.12 -5.11
N TYR A 270 -11.79 -1.70 -3.93
CA TYR A 270 -11.11 -1.03 -2.83
C TYR A 270 -9.70 -0.60 -3.21
N GLN A 271 -9.29 0.60 -2.80
CA GLN A 271 -8.03 1.22 -3.20
C GLN A 271 -6.80 0.55 -2.56
N PHE A 272 -6.98 -0.04 -1.36
CA PHE A 272 -5.92 -0.69 -0.59
C PHE A 272 -6.06 -2.22 -0.61
N GLY A 273 -5.04 -2.91 -0.13
CA GLY A 273 -5.15 -4.33 0.20
C GLY A 273 -6.12 -4.54 1.36
N GLY A 274 -5.88 -3.84 2.45
CA GLY A 274 -6.70 -3.78 3.65
C GLY A 274 -6.57 -2.44 4.36
N MET A 275 -7.39 -2.27 5.40
CA MET A 275 -7.33 -1.14 6.34
C MET A 275 -7.84 -1.59 7.70
N GLU A 276 -7.06 -1.31 8.71
CA GLU A 276 -7.13 -1.82 10.07
C GLU A 276 -8.21 -1.17 10.97
N HIS A 277 -9.35 -0.74 10.44
CA HIS A 277 -10.40 -0.13 11.25
C HIS A 277 -10.83 -1.07 12.40
N PRO A 278 -10.69 -0.69 13.68
CA PRO A 278 -10.97 -1.57 14.80
C PRO A 278 -12.42 -2.06 14.81
N GLY A 279 -12.62 -3.37 14.70
CA GLY A 279 -13.95 -3.97 14.65
C GLY A 279 -14.69 -3.85 13.31
N ALA A 280 -14.09 -3.22 12.29
CA ALA A 280 -14.68 -3.03 10.96
C ALA A 280 -13.60 -3.05 9.87
N ILE A 281 -12.71 -4.05 9.89
CA ILE A 281 -11.58 -4.18 8.98
C ILE A 281 -12.07 -4.23 7.53
N GLN A 282 -11.50 -3.40 6.68
CA GLN A 282 -11.84 -3.34 5.27
C GLN A 282 -10.78 -4.02 4.42
N PHE A 283 -11.20 -4.84 3.44
CA PHE A 283 -10.33 -5.55 2.51
C PHE A 283 -10.75 -5.33 1.07
N THR A 284 -9.81 -5.39 0.14
CA THR A 284 -10.18 -5.54 -1.27
C THR A 284 -10.73 -6.96 -1.52
N ASP A 285 -11.87 -7.03 -2.18
CA ASP A 285 -12.51 -8.30 -2.55
C ASP A 285 -11.58 -9.21 -3.37
N LYS A 286 -10.76 -8.63 -4.26
CA LYS A 286 -9.85 -9.35 -5.16
C LYS A 286 -8.76 -10.15 -4.45
N ARG A 287 -8.37 -9.76 -3.23
CA ARG A 287 -7.37 -10.49 -2.44
C ARG A 287 -7.98 -11.47 -1.44
N ILE A 288 -9.23 -11.29 -1.08
CA ILE A 288 -9.97 -12.19 -0.18
C ILE A 288 -10.60 -13.35 -0.96
N PHE A 289 -11.30 -13.05 -2.06
CA PHE A 289 -11.92 -14.04 -2.92
C PHE A 289 -10.98 -14.42 -4.07
N LEU A 290 -10.19 -15.46 -3.85
CA LEU A 290 -9.21 -15.94 -4.84
C LEU A 290 -9.91 -16.59 -6.04
N ASN A 291 -9.29 -16.45 -7.21
CA ASN A 291 -9.73 -17.16 -8.41
C ASN A 291 -9.58 -18.69 -8.23
N PRO A 292 -10.31 -19.51 -8.99
CA PRO A 292 -10.14 -20.95 -8.99
C PRO A 292 -8.66 -21.36 -9.22
N ASP A 293 -8.23 -22.40 -8.53
CA ASP A 293 -6.87 -22.96 -8.58
C ASP A 293 -5.75 -21.93 -8.25
N PRO A 294 -5.82 -21.30 -7.05
CA PRO A 294 -4.86 -20.26 -6.66
C PRO A 294 -3.44 -20.81 -6.49
N THR A 295 -2.45 -20.00 -6.86
CA THR A 295 -1.03 -20.29 -6.62
C THR A 295 -0.71 -20.22 -5.12
N VAL A 296 0.46 -20.76 -4.71
CA VAL A 296 0.99 -20.60 -3.35
C VAL A 296 1.12 -19.11 -3.00
N ASP A 297 1.61 -18.28 -3.92
CA ASP A 297 1.66 -16.81 -3.73
C ASP A 297 0.29 -16.21 -3.42
N ASN A 298 -0.78 -16.65 -4.10
CA ASN A 298 -2.13 -16.13 -3.85
C ASN A 298 -2.64 -16.53 -2.45
N LEU A 299 -2.42 -17.79 -2.06
CA LEU A 299 -2.84 -18.31 -0.75
C LEU A 299 -2.11 -17.60 0.39
N LEU A 300 -0.78 -17.45 0.28
CA LEU A 300 0.04 -16.70 1.22
C LEU A 300 -0.39 -15.24 1.29
N SER A 301 -0.54 -14.58 0.14
CA SER A 301 -0.93 -13.17 0.08
C SER A 301 -2.27 -12.88 0.77
N ARG A 302 -3.26 -13.78 0.69
CA ARG A 302 -4.51 -13.64 1.42
C ARG A 302 -4.31 -13.80 2.93
N ALA A 303 -3.65 -14.87 3.35
CA ALA A 303 -3.42 -15.14 4.77
C ALA A 303 -2.57 -14.05 5.42
N GLU A 304 -1.55 -13.56 4.74
CA GLU A 304 -0.71 -12.46 5.19
C GLU A 304 -1.46 -11.13 5.27
N LEU A 305 -2.37 -10.85 4.33
CA LEU A 305 -3.21 -9.67 4.40
C LEU A 305 -4.11 -9.70 5.64
N ILE A 306 -4.81 -10.82 5.88
CA ILE A 306 -5.66 -11.00 7.06
C ILE A 306 -4.83 -10.88 8.34
N ALA A 307 -3.66 -11.48 8.39
CA ALA A 307 -2.77 -11.44 9.55
C ALA A 307 -2.20 -10.03 9.77
N HIS A 308 -1.89 -9.27 8.72
CA HIS A 308 -1.42 -7.90 8.77
C HIS A 308 -2.46 -6.98 9.42
N GLU A 309 -3.69 -6.98 8.92
CA GLU A 309 -4.75 -6.13 9.48
C GLU A 309 -5.13 -6.57 10.91
N THR A 310 -5.00 -7.86 11.22
CA THR A 310 -5.19 -8.36 12.59
C THR A 310 -4.10 -7.84 13.54
N ALA A 311 -2.84 -7.87 13.12
CA ALA A 311 -1.71 -7.43 13.95
C ALA A 311 -1.77 -5.93 14.27
N HIS A 312 -2.35 -5.13 13.38
CA HIS A 312 -2.60 -3.72 13.63
C HIS A 312 -3.45 -3.44 14.86
N MET A 313 -4.33 -4.35 15.27
CA MET A 313 -5.14 -4.18 16.48
C MET A 313 -4.27 -3.90 17.72
N TRP A 314 -3.03 -4.44 17.76
CA TRP A 314 -2.06 -4.14 18.81
C TRP A 314 -1.07 -3.05 18.38
N PHE A 315 -0.55 -3.10 17.15
CA PHE A 315 0.46 -2.17 16.61
C PHE A 315 -0.15 -1.24 15.56
N GLY A 316 -0.63 -0.10 15.98
CA GLY A 316 -1.36 0.90 15.19
C GLY A 316 -2.59 1.39 15.92
N ASP A 317 -3.38 0.48 16.47
CA ASP A 317 -4.67 0.78 17.09
C ASP A 317 -4.58 0.88 18.62
N LEU A 318 -4.16 -0.19 19.29
CA LEU A 318 -3.93 -0.13 20.75
C LEU A 318 -2.85 0.90 21.06
N VAL A 319 -1.70 0.82 20.39
CA VAL A 319 -0.63 1.81 20.47
C VAL A 319 -0.42 2.43 19.10
N THR A 320 -0.68 3.73 18.98
CA THR A 320 -0.59 4.49 17.74
C THR A 320 0.64 5.39 17.75
N MET A 321 1.27 5.63 16.59
CA MET A 321 2.34 6.62 16.47
C MET A 321 1.89 8.01 16.92
N ALA A 322 2.81 8.80 17.48
CA ALA A 322 2.53 10.18 17.88
C ALA A 322 2.39 11.14 16.67
N TRP A 323 3.11 10.86 15.59
CA TRP A 323 3.05 11.59 14.34
C TRP A 323 3.28 10.67 13.15
N PHE A 324 2.80 11.02 11.97
CA PHE A 324 2.85 10.15 10.79
C PHE A 324 4.28 9.93 10.24
N ASP A 325 5.29 10.68 10.66
CA ASP A 325 6.68 10.36 10.31
C ASP A 325 7.16 9.01 10.89
N ASP A 326 6.46 8.51 11.91
CA ASP A 326 6.65 7.18 12.50
C ASP A 326 5.54 6.17 12.10
N VAL A 327 4.73 6.45 11.07
CA VAL A 327 3.69 5.51 10.59
C VAL A 327 4.27 4.15 10.20
N TRP A 328 5.51 4.14 9.72
CA TRP A 328 6.23 2.92 9.39
C TRP A 328 6.31 1.92 10.56
N THR A 329 6.25 2.39 11.81
CA THR A 329 6.32 1.50 12.99
C THR A 329 5.11 0.56 13.07
N LYS A 330 3.91 1.03 12.73
CA LYS A 330 2.75 0.16 12.68
C LYS A 330 2.82 -0.82 11.51
N GLU A 331 3.24 -0.35 10.33
CA GLU A 331 3.32 -1.14 9.11
C GLU A 331 4.38 -2.24 9.22
N VAL A 332 5.55 -1.90 9.77
CA VAL A 332 6.63 -2.87 9.93
C VAL A 332 6.24 -4.02 10.85
N PHE A 333 5.60 -3.71 12.00
CA PHE A 333 5.18 -4.76 12.91
C PHE A 333 4.03 -5.58 12.35
N ALA A 334 3.06 -4.95 11.68
CA ALA A 334 1.99 -5.68 11.02
C ALA A 334 2.53 -6.68 9.99
N ASN A 335 3.47 -6.28 9.13
CA ASN A 335 4.10 -7.16 8.16
C ASN A 335 5.00 -8.23 8.79
N TRP A 336 5.81 -7.86 9.78
CA TRP A 336 6.68 -8.82 10.47
C TRP A 336 5.87 -9.90 11.20
N PHE A 337 4.77 -9.51 11.88
CA PHE A 337 3.86 -10.47 12.52
C PHE A 337 3.07 -11.29 11.49
N ALA A 338 2.62 -10.71 10.40
CA ALA A 338 1.93 -11.46 9.35
C ALA A 338 2.78 -12.63 8.84
N ALA A 339 4.08 -12.42 8.63
CA ALA A 339 5.00 -13.50 8.28
C ALA A 339 5.10 -14.58 9.36
N GLN A 340 5.14 -14.20 10.65
CA GLN A 340 5.19 -15.16 11.76
C GLN A 340 3.88 -15.96 11.91
N ILE A 341 2.73 -15.29 11.75
CA ILE A 341 1.39 -15.87 11.87
C ILE A 341 1.13 -16.89 10.75
N THR A 342 1.59 -16.62 9.55
CA THR A 342 1.34 -17.47 8.39
C THR A 342 2.17 -18.75 8.37
N ARG A 343 3.34 -18.78 9.00
CA ARG A 343 4.20 -19.99 9.05
C ARG A 343 3.49 -21.26 9.52
N PRO A 344 2.77 -21.28 10.66
CA PRO A 344 2.03 -22.45 11.08
C PRO A 344 0.81 -22.78 10.22
N LEU A 345 0.29 -21.82 9.42
CA LEU A 345 -0.82 -22.05 8.49
C LEU A 345 -0.37 -22.74 7.20
N PHE A 346 0.91 -22.60 6.81
CA PHE A 346 1.50 -23.14 5.60
C PHE A 346 2.82 -23.87 5.92
N PRO A 347 2.77 -24.98 6.68
CA PRO A 347 3.99 -25.68 7.14
C PRO A 347 4.79 -26.31 6.00
N GLU A 348 4.18 -26.47 4.80
CA GLU A 348 4.84 -26.96 3.59
C GLU A 348 5.66 -25.90 2.86
N VAL A 349 5.48 -24.62 3.16
CA VAL A 349 6.21 -23.52 2.54
C VAL A 349 7.51 -23.27 3.29
N ASP A 350 8.62 -23.15 2.56
CA ASP A 350 9.89 -22.68 3.13
C ASP A 350 9.78 -21.22 3.56
N ALA A 351 9.61 -20.98 4.85
CA ALA A 351 9.37 -19.63 5.38
C ALA A 351 10.52 -18.66 5.10
N PRO A 352 11.83 -19.02 5.26
CA PRO A 352 12.93 -18.14 4.86
C PRO A 352 12.91 -17.75 3.38
N LEU A 353 12.56 -18.67 2.49
CA LEU A 353 12.39 -18.38 1.06
C LEU A 353 11.24 -17.37 0.83
N SER A 354 10.08 -17.65 1.46
CA SER A 354 8.90 -16.78 1.34
C SER A 354 9.18 -15.37 1.84
N ASP A 355 9.81 -15.24 3.02
CA ASP A 355 10.15 -13.94 3.62
C ASP A 355 11.14 -13.17 2.73
N PHE A 356 12.17 -13.83 2.21
CA PHE A 356 13.16 -13.21 1.32
C PHE A 356 12.51 -12.73 0.02
N LYS A 357 11.68 -13.57 -0.62
CA LYS A 357 10.93 -13.21 -1.81
C LYS A 357 10.05 -11.98 -1.56
N ARG A 358 9.26 -12.00 -0.50
CA ARG A 358 8.31 -10.97 -0.19
C ARG A 358 8.98 -9.64 0.16
N PHE A 359 9.90 -9.65 1.10
CA PHE A 359 10.44 -8.42 1.67
C PHE A 359 11.67 -7.92 0.92
N ASN A 360 12.70 -8.77 0.74
CA ASN A 360 13.95 -8.29 0.13
C ASN A 360 13.77 -7.91 -1.34
N LEU A 361 13.12 -8.78 -2.15
CA LEU A 361 12.99 -8.51 -3.58
C LEU A 361 12.10 -7.29 -3.85
N THR A 362 11.00 -7.14 -3.09
CA THR A 362 10.09 -6.01 -3.22
C THR A 362 10.75 -4.70 -2.76
N ALA A 363 11.51 -4.73 -1.65
CA ALA A 363 12.24 -3.57 -1.17
C ALA A 363 13.30 -3.09 -2.17
N TYR A 364 14.00 -4.02 -2.81
CA TYR A 364 15.03 -3.69 -3.83
C TYR A 364 14.46 -2.88 -5.00
N GLU A 365 13.19 -3.07 -5.36
CA GLU A 365 12.55 -2.32 -6.47
C GLU A 365 12.58 -0.81 -6.27
N GLU A 366 12.42 -0.33 -5.04
CA GLU A 366 12.50 1.11 -4.73
C GLU A 366 13.90 1.52 -4.29
N ASP A 367 14.57 0.70 -3.46
CA ASP A 367 15.80 1.09 -2.79
C ASP A 367 17.00 1.18 -3.74
N ARG A 368 16.94 0.49 -4.92
CA ARG A 368 17.95 0.62 -5.97
C ARG A 368 17.85 1.91 -6.76
N THR A 369 16.74 2.65 -6.69
CA THR A 369 16.44 3.80 -7.55
C THR A 369 16.97 5.12 -6.99
N ALA A 370 17.08 6.14 -7.84
CA ALA A 370 17.36 7.52 -7.41
C ALA A 370 16.27 8.09 -6.46
N GLY A 371 15.04 7.54 -6.52
CA GLY A 371 13.91 7.88 -5.65
C GLY A 371 13.90 7.16 -4.31
N SER A 372 14.95 6.41 -3.94
CA SER A 372 15.06 5.77 -2.63
C SER A 372 14.97 6.80 -1.48
N ASN A 373 14.34 6.40 -0.39
CA ASN A 373 14.15 7.22 0.81
C ASN A 373 14.50 6.45 2.09
N ALA A 374 14.64 7.17 3.20
CA ALA A 374 14.80 6.57 4.51
C ALA A 374 13.50 5.88 4.95
N ILE A 375 13.58 4.92 5.89
CA ILE A 375 12.39 4.32 6.50
C ILE A 375 11.60 5.40 7.23
N LYS A 376 12.24 6.16 8.13
CA LYS A 376 11.65 7.35 8.75
C LYS A 376 11.93 8.59 7.91
N GLN A 377 10.89 9.26 7.46
CA GLN A 377 10.94 10.43 6.60
C GLN A 377 10.45 11.67 7.35
N VAL A 378 11.00 12.85 7.04
CA VAL A 378 10.57 14.11 7.64
C VAL A 378 9.19 14.50 7.11
N LEU A 379 8.26 14.80 8.01
CA LEU A 379 6.90 15.19 7.67
C LEU A 379 6.48 16.47 8.40
N PRO A 380 6.59 17.65 7.75
CA PRO A 380 6.20 18.90 8.37
C PRO A 380 4.69 19.17 8.39
N ASN A 381 3.92 18.54 7.48
CA ASN A 381 2.47 18.70 7.34
C ASN A 381 1.81 17.38 6.92
N LEU A 382 0.66 17.05 7.50
CA LEU A 382 -0.09 15.82 7.18
C LEU A 382 -0.64 15.78 5.74
N SER A 383 -0.67 16.90 5.04
CA SER A 383 -1.03 16.92 3.61
C SER A 383 -0.10 16.06 2.75
N ASP A 384 1.13 15.82 3.20
CA ASP A 384 2.12 14.99 2.51
C ASP A 384 2.25 13.57 3.09
N ALA A 385 1.48 13.24 4.13
CA ALA A 385 1.62 11.96 4.84
C ALA A 385 1.41 10.73 3.93
N GLY A 386 0.55 10.83 2.93
CA GLY A 386 0.35 9.76 1.94
C GLY A 386 1.59 9.43 1.11
N LEU A 387 2.52 10.37 0.94
CA LEU A 387 3.73 10.17 0.13
C LEU A 387 4.84 9.37 0.85
N ILE A 388 4.71 9.18 2.17
CA ILE A 388 5.68 8.39 2.96
C ILE A 388 5.57 6.89 2.66
N TYR A 389 4.37 6.40 2.36
CA TYR A 389 4.11 5.00 2.11
C TYR A 389 4.81 4.47 0.83
N GLY A 390 5.29 3.23 0.88
CA GLY A 390 5.96 2.56 -0.24
C GLY A 390 6.75 1.33 0.23
N ASN A 391 7.44 0.65 -0.69
CA ASN A 391 8.14 -0.61 -0.41
C ASN A 391 9.24 -0.46 0.67
N ILE A 392 9.76 0.75 0.89
CA ILE A 392 10.71 1.00 1.97
C ILE A 392 10.06 0.82 3.34
N VAL A 393 8.85 1.30 3.50
CA VAL A 393 8.07 1.18 4.76
C VAL A 393 7.53 -0.24 4.93
N TYR A 394 6.98 -0.82 3.86
CA TYR A 394 6.28 -2.11 3.94
C TYR A 394 7.20 -3.33 3.85
N ASP A 395 8.35 -3.22 3.16
CA ASP A 395 9.17 -4.39 2.83
C ASP A 395 10.61 -4.29 3.34
N LYS A 396 11.31 -3.15 3.17
CA LYS A 396 12.64 -2.97 3.77
C LYS A 396 12.60 -2.93 5.30
N ALA A 397 11.65 -2.21 5.88
CA ALA A 397 11.56 -2.07 7.33
C ALA A 397 11.36 -3.43 8.06
N PRO A 398 10.52 -4.38 7.59
CA PRO A 398 10.45 -5.74 8.15
C PRO A 398 11.79 -6.50 8.13
N VAL A 399 12.59 -6.39 7.05
CA VAL A 399 13.94 -6.98 7.01
C VAL A 399 14.80 -6.38 8.11
N VAL A 400 14.76 -5.07 8.29
CA VAL A 400 15.54 -4.34 9.32
C VAL A 400 15.08 -4.76 10.72
N VAL A 401 13.77 -4.87 10.99
CA VAL A 401 13.26 -5.33 12.29
C VAL A 401 13.59 -6.81 12.54
N ASP A 402 13.58 -7.66 11.53
CA ASP A 402 13.99 -9.06 11.67
C ASP A 402 15.48 -9.18 12.02
N MET A 403 16.34 -8.36 11.41
CA MET A 403 17.76 -8.24 11.81
C MET A 403 17.88 -7.81 13.27
N LEU A 404 17.10 -6.83 13.73
CA LEU A 404 17.09 -6.37 15.11
C LEU A 404 16.65 -7.48 16.08
N ALA A 405 15.55 -8.18 15.75
CA ALA A 405 15.04 -9.28 16.56
C ALA A 405 16.05 -10.43 16.71
N LYS A 406 16.73 -10.80 15.62
CA LYS A 406 17.81 -11.80 15.63
C LYS A 406 19.01 -11.36 16.47
N ARG A 407 19.43 -10.10 16.35
CA ARG A 407 20.56 -9.52 17.08
C ARG A 407 20.32 -9.47 18.60
N MET A 408 19.10 -9.17 19.02
CA MET A 408 18.72 -9.12 20.43
C MET A 408 18.40 -10.49 21.03
N GLY A 409 18.01 -11.45 20.20
CA GLY A 409 17.37 -12.72 20.60
C GLY A 409 15.87 -12.57 20.86
N SER A 410 15.13 -13.62 20.51
CA SER A 410 13.67 -13.63 20.47
C SER A 410 13.01 -13.28 21.82
N GLU A 411 13.55 -13.80 22.92
CA GLU A 411 12.96 -13.56 24.27
C GLU A 411 13.09 -12.09 24.70
N ALA A 412 14.25 -11.48 24.53
CA ALA A 412 14.49 -10.08 24.88
C ALA A 412 13.66 -9.14 24.01
N PHE A 413 13.57 -9.43 22.72
CA PHE A 413 12.76 -8.66 21.76
C PHE A 413 11.28 -8.74 22.10
N GLN A 414 10.72 -9.96 22.31
CA GLN A 414 9.32 -10.15 22.70
C GLN A 414 8.99 -9.44 24.04
N ALA A 415 9.87 -9.56 25.03
CA ALA A 415 9.69 -8.89 26.32
C ALA A 415 9.64 -7.37 26.17
N GLY A 416 10.46 -6.81 25.28
CA GLY A 416 10.45 -5.38 24.95
C GLY A 416 9.16 -4.94 24.27
N LEU A 417 8.67 -5.69 23.30
CA LEU A 417 7.40 -5.40 22.64
C LEU A 417 6.19 -5.49 23.60
N ARG A 418 6.20 -6.47 24.48
CA ARG A 418 5.17 -6.59 25.55
C ARG A 418 5.18 -5.40 26.52
N GLU A 419 6.36 -4.91 26.89
CA GLU A 419 6.46 -3.69 27.73
C GLU A 419 5.96 -2.47 26.98
N TYR A 420 6.36 -2.30 25.72
CA TYR A 420 5.89 -1.20 24.86
C TYR A 420 4.36 -1.16 24.78
N LEU A 421 3.72 -2.26 24.41
CA LEU A 421 2.27 -2.34 24.29
C LEU A 421 1.53 -2.05 25.61
N ARG A 422 2.05 -2.55 26.74
CA ARG A 422 1.44 -2.29 28.06
C ARG A 422 1.62 -0.86 28.52
N SER A 423 2.79 -0.27 28.27
CA SER A 423 3.12 1.09 28.73
C SER A 423 2.32 2.16 28.00
N PHE A 424 1.98 1.91 26.74
CA PHE A 424 1.30 2.88 25.87
C PHE A 424 -0.10 2.46 25.43
N SER A 425 -0.71 1.45 26.10
CA SER A 425 -2.07 0.96 25.77
C SER A 425 -3.07 2.10 25.63
N TYR A 426 -3.80 2.12 24.50
CA TYR A 426 -4.75 3.16 24.09
C TYR A 426 -4.16 4.56 24.02
N GLY A 427 -2.83 4.67 24.00
CA GLY A 427 -2.06 5.90 23.88
C GLY A 427 -1.27 5.97 22.60
N ASN A 428 -0.27 6.86 22.64
CA ASN A 428 0.66 7.09 21.52
C ASN A 428 2.09 6.87 21.96
N ALA A 429 2.92 6.37 21.06
CA ALA A 429 4.35 6.23 21.24
C ALA A 429 5.05 6.40 19.90
N ASP A 430 6.32 6.80 19.91
CA ASP A 430 7.15 6.89 18.73
C ASP A 430 8.24 5.81 18.71
N TRP A 431 9.01 5.76 17.62
CA TRP A 431 10.10 4.81 17.47
C TRP A 431 11.16 4.95 18.58
N SER A 432 11.42 6.18 19.04
CA SER A 432 12.42 6.42 20.07
C SER A 432 12.00 5.82 21.42
N ASP A 433 10.72 5.81 21.75
CA ASP A 433 10.18 5.15 22.95
C ASP A 433 10.44 3.64 22.89
N LEU A 434 10.17 3.01 21.73
CA LEU A 434 10.41 1.59 21.56
C LEU A 434 11.92 1.26 21.64
N ILE A 435 12.75 2.00 20.93
CA ILE A 435 14.23 1.80 20.98
C ILE A 435 14.75 1.96 22.40
N ALA A 436 14.28 2.93 23.17
CA ALA A 436 14.67 3.11 24.57
C ALA A 436 14.25 1.92 25.47
N ILE A 437 13.16 1.24 25.16
CA ILE A 437 12.73 0.02 25.85
C ILE A 437 13.62 -1.16 25.44
N LEU A 438 13.95 -1.32 24.17
CA LEU A 438 14.75 -2.41 23.64
C LEU A 438 16.24 -2.28 24.07
N ASP A 439 16.80 -1.08 24.03
CA ASP A 439 18.18 -0.78 24.38
C ASP A 439 18.55 -1.21 25.81
N ARG A 440 17.61 -1.13 26.76
CA ARG A 440 17.80 -1.63 28.12
C ARG A 440 17.91 -3.15 28.26
N ARG A 441 17.69 -3.90 27.18
CA ARG A 441 17.64 -5.38 27.13
C ARG A 441 18.79 -5.99 26.34
N THR A 442 19.72 -5.18 25.88
CA THR A 442 20.89 -5.61 25.12
C THR A 442 22.10 -4.76 25.48
N ASP A 443 23.30 -5.27 25.23
CA ASP A 443 24.55 -4.52 25.37
C ASP A 443 24.92 -3.74 24.07
N GLU A 444 24.08 -3.80 23.05
CA GLU A 444 24.24 -3.13 21.76
C GLU A 444 23.82 -1.66 21.84
N ASP A 445 24.49 -0.77 21.08
CA ASP A 445 24.03 0.62 20.85
C ASP A 445 22.94 0.64 19.77
N LEU A 446 21.70 0.41 20.19
CA LEU A 446 20.55 0.39 19.27
C LEU A 446 20.25 1.77 18.69
N ALA A 447 20.62 2.85 19.35
CA ALA A 447 20.46 4.19 18.83
C ALA A 447 21.40 4.44 17.63
N ALA A 448 22.65 3.96 17.69
CA ALA A 448 23.58 4.02 16.56
C ALA A 448 23.12 3.12 15.39
N TRP A 449 22.68 1.90 15.70
CA TRP A 449 22.13 0.98 14.71
C TRP A 449 20.89 1.57 14.00
N SER A 450 19.98 2.13 14.76
CA SER A 450 18.75 2.77 14.25
C SER A 450 19.07 3.95 13.31
N ARG A 451 20.08 4.78 13.62
CA ARG A 451 20.47 5.88 12.73
C ARG A 451 20.85 5.38 11.34
N SER A 452 21.66 4.33 11.25
CA SER A 452 22.09 3.79 9.96
C SER A 452 20.94 3.17 9.15
N TRP A 453 20.08 2.40 9.80
CA TRP A 453 19.06 1.65 9.10
C TRP A 453 17.74 2.39 8.91
N VAL A 454 17.34 3.21 9.88
CA VAL A 454 16.01 3.84 9.89
C VAL A 454 16.05 5.27 9.34
N SER A 455 17.10 6.04 9.67
CA SER A 455 17.14 7.47 9.30
C SER A 455 17.90 7.76 8.00
N GLU A 456 18.62 6.77 7.45
CA GLU A 456 19.41 6.93 6.22
C GLU A 456 18.77 6.18 5.06
N LYS A 457 18.81 6.79 3.86
CA LYS A 457 18.28 6.20 2.63
C LYS A 457 19.26 5.25 1.95
N GLY A 458 18.73 4.30 1.20
CA GLY A 458 19.49 3.42 0.31
C GLY A 458 19.91 2.10 0.95
N MET A 459 20.58 1.30 0.16
CA MET A 459 21.11 -0.01 0.56
C MET A 459 22.61 -0.10 0.28
N PRO A 460 23.39 -0.81 1.15
CA PRO A 460 24.82 -0.98 0.93
C PRO A 460 25.11 -1.79 -0.32
N ILE A 461 26.25 -1.51 -0.93
CA ILE A 461 26.82 -2.30 -2.03
C ILE A 461 27.99 -3.10 -1.47
N TYR A 462 27.97 -4.41 -1.71
CA TYR A 462 29.03 -5.33 -1.27
C TYR A 462 29.81 -5.89 -2.45
N GLU A 463 31.13 -5.84 -2.33
CA GLU A 463 32.06 -6.41 -3.32
C GLU A 463 33.17 -7.18 -2.60
N ALA A 464 33.47 -8.39 -3.07
CA ALA A 464 34.58 -9.16 -2.54
C ALA A 464 35.88 -8.75 -3.26
N ASP A 465 36.94 -8.42 -2.51
CA ASP A 465 38.26 -8.21 -3.09
C ASP A 465 38.90 -9.54 -3.53
N ALA A 466 40.06 -9.45 -4.22
CA ALA A 466 40.79 -10.63 -4.72
C ALA A 466 41.18 -11.63 -3.61
N GLY A 467 41.23 -11.21 -2.37
CA GLY A 467 41.44 -12.07 -1.19
C GLY A 467 40.16 -12.65 -0.65
N GLY A 468 38.99 -12.21 -1.18
CA GLY A 468 37.66 -12.57 -0.74
C GLY A 468 37.20 -11.87 0.53
N THR A 469 37.85 -10.76 0.88
CA THR A 469 37.35 -9.88 1.95
C THR A 469 36.22 -9.03 1.40
N LEU A 470 35.07 -9.07 2.07
CA LEU A 470 33.91 -8.30 1.67
C LEU A 470 34.09 -6.84 2.07
N ARG A 471 33.88 -5.94 1.12
CA ARG A 471 33.91 -4.49 1.31
C ARG A 471 32.50 -3.93 1.12
N GLN A 472 32.09 -3.07 2.04
CA GLN A 472 30.83 -2.33 1.96
C GLN A 472 31.09 -0.91 1.44
N ARG A 473 30.25 -0.39 0.56
CA ARG A 473 30.21 1.02 0.16
C ARG A 473 28.81 1.55 0.09
N ASP A 474 28.70 2.87 0.30
CA ASP A 474 27.43 3.59 0.14
C ASP A 474 27.19 3.95 -1.33
N PRO A 475 25.98 3.77 -1.88
CA PRO A 475 25.65 4.09 -3.27
C PRO A 475 25.71 5.58 -3.60
N TRP A 476 25.64 6.48 -2.62
CA TRP A 476 25.78 7.95 -2.81
C TRP A 476 27.15 8.49 -2.41
N GLY A 477 28.14 7.62 -2.21
CA GLY A 477 29.50 8.03 -1.86
C GLY A 477 29.66 8.64 -0.47
N ARG A 478 28.65 8.54 0.41
CA ARG A 478 28.74 8.99 1.80
C ARG A 478 29.62 8.03 2.60
N ARG A 479 30.12 8.46 3.74
CA ARG A 479 30.83 7.60 4.69
C ARG A 479 29.87 6.93 5.66
N LEU A 480 28.89 6.21 5.11
CA LEU A 480 27.86 5.50 5.88
C LEU A 480 28.17 4.00 5.87
N GLU A 481 28.05 3.39 7.04
CA GLU A 481 28.14 1.94 7.22
C GLU A 481 26.82 1.41 7.77
N TRP A 482 26.34 0.31 7.19
CA TRP A 482 25.18 -0.42 7.67
C TRP A 482 25.65 -1.66 8.45
N PRO A 483 25.49 -1.69 9.79
CA PRO A 483 25.95 -2.80 10.61
C PRO A 483 25.06 -4.04 10.42
N GLN A 484 25.60 -5.05 9.72
CA GLN A 484 24.95 -6.34 9.48
C GLN A 484 25.99 -7.43 9.21
N GLU A 485 25.55 -8.70 9.29
CA GLU A 485 26.35 -9.84 8.89
C GLU A 485 25.97 -10.27 7.46
N VAL A 486 26.96 -10.54 6.65
CA VAL A 486 26.83 -11.05 5.28
C VAL A 486 27.75 -12.24 5.12
N ASP A 487 27.18 -13.39 4.78
CA ASP A 487 27.95 -14.61 4.54
C ASP A 487 28.51 -14.67 3.11
N VAL A 488 29.63 -15.38 2.98
CA VAL A 488 30.31 -15.64 1.71
C VAL A 488 30.50 -17.14 1.56
N THR A 489 29.72 -17.75 0.69
CA THR A 489 29.85 -19.17 0.33
C THR A 489 30.82 -19.30 -0.84
N ARG A 490 31.88 -20.09 -0.66
CA ARG A 490 32.91 -20.32 -1.70
C ARG A 490 32.77 -21.71 -2.31
N ILE A 491 32.77 -21.78 -3.63
CA ILE A 491 32.72 -22.99 -4.43
C ILE A 491 33.93 -22.98 -5.39
N GLY A 492 35.07 -23.48 -4.90
CA GLY A 492 36.33 -23.39 -5.64
C GLY A 492 36.80 -21.94 -5.78
N LYS A 493 36.74 -21.40 -7.01
CA LYS A 493 37.10 -20.01 -7.32
C LYS A 493 35.91 -19.05 -7.39
N VAL A 494 34.71 -19.56 -7.31
CA VAL A 494 33.49 -18.76 -7.41
C VAL A 494 32.94 -18.45 -6.03
N THR A 495 32.13 -17.39 -5.92
CA THR A 495 31.48 -16.98 -4.68
C THR A 495 29.98 -16.80 -4.88
N LEU A 496 29.20 -17.24 -3.88
CA LEU A 496 27.81 -16.79 -3.68
C LEU A 496 27.81 -15.93 -2.42
N LEU A 497 27.47 -14.66 -2.57
CA LEU A 497 27.33 -13.69 -1.49
C LEU A 497 25.91 -13.74 -0.94
N ASN A 498 25.78 -13.67 0.39
CA ASN A 498 24.49 -13.66 1.09
C ASN A 498 23.65 -14.92 0.83
N ALA A 499 24.26 -16.11 0.79
CA ALA A 499 23.57 -17.38 0.57
C ALA A 499 22.52 -17.67 1.64
N SER A 500 22.75 -17.20 2.88
CA SER A 500 21.80 -17.30 3.99
C SER A 500 20.59 -16.37 3.87
N GLY A 501 20.60 -15.40 2.95
CA GLY A 501 19.53 -14.42 2.79
C GLY A 501 19.40 -13.43 3.97
N GLN A 502 20.33 -13.41 4.92
CA GLN A 502 20.23 -12.57 6.12
C GLN A 502 20.71 -11.13 5.91
N GLY A 503 21.59 -10.92 4.91
CA GLY A 503 22.04 -9.59 4.55
C GLY A 503 21.07 -8.87 3.62
N TYR A 504 21.08 -7.53 3.70
CA TYR A 504 20.33 -6.63 2.82
C TYR A 504 21.29 -5.74 2.06
N GLY A 505 21.21 -5.70 0.73
CA GLY A 505 22.08 -4.88 -0.10
C GLY A 505 22.23 -5.40 -1.53
N PHE A 506 23.05 -4.71 -2.31
CA PHE A 506 23.47 -5.15 -3.63
C PHE A 506 24.80 -5.92 -3.54
N PHE A 507 24.82 -7.15 -4.01
CA PHE A 507 25.97 -8.05 -3.95
C PHE A 507 26.60 -8.17 -5.34
N VAL A 508 27.73 -7.52 -5.53
CA VAL A 508 28.47 -7.50 -6.80
C VAL A 508 29.27 -8.78 -6.96
N HIS A 509 29.04 -9.48 -8.05
CA HIS A 509 29.75 -10.70 -8.40
C HIS A 509 30.69 -10.50 -9.60
N ASP A 510 31.80 -11.22 -9.65
CA ASP A 510 32.66 -11.29 -10.83
C ASP A 510 32.03 -12.17 -11.92
N SER A 511 32.50 -12.01 -13.17
CA SER A 511 31.95 -12.72 -14.33
C SER A 511 32.02 -14.24 -14.17
N LEU A 512 33.08 -14.77 -13.53
CA LEU A 512 33.23 -16.22 -13.34
C LEU A 512 32.17 -16.76 -12.38
N SER A 513 31.88 -16.01 -11.31
CA SER A 513 30.82 -16.37 -10.35
C SER A 513 29.42 -16.24 -10.99
N LEU A 514 29.16 -15.20 -11.78
CA LEU A 514 27.89 -15.04 -12.50
C LEU A 514 27.64 -16.18 -13.50
N ASP A 515 28.68 -16.56 -14.27
CA ASP A 515 28.60 -17.67 -15.22
C ASP A 515 28.27 -18.97 -14.49
N TYR A 516 29.01 -19.26 -13.41
CA TYR A 516 28.81 -20.47 -12.62
C TYR A 516 27.40 -20.51 -12.00
N LEU A 517 26.91 -19.40 -11.43
CA LEU A 517 25.58 -19.35 -10.82
C LEU A 517 24.48 -19.62 -11.85
N MET A 518 24.58 -19.10 -13.07
CA MET A 518 23.60 -19.39 -14.14
C MET A 518 23.63 -20.86 -14.57
N ASP A 519 24.82 -21.49 -14.63
CA ASP A 519 24.95 -22.87 -15.08
C ASP A 519 24.60 -23.89 -13.99
N HIS A 520 24.70 -23.51 -12.68
CA HIS A 520 24.65 -24.44 -11.55
C HIS A 520 23.64 -24.07 -10.46
N ILE A 521 22.75 -23.10 -10.67
CA ILE A 521 21.77 -22.67 -9.67
C ILE A 521 20.90 -23.85 -9.17
N GLY A 522 20.57 -24.80 -10.06
CA GLY A 522 19.80 -25.99 -9.72
C GLY A 522 20.54 -27.00 -8.84
N ASP A 523 21.86 -26.87 -8.68
CA ASP A 523 22.70 -27.77 -7.85
C ASP A 523 22.66 -27.38 -6.36
N PHE A 524 22.11 -26.19 -6.01
CA PHE A 524 21.94 -25.80 -4.62
C PHE A 524 20.73 -26.50 -4.01
N ASP A 525 20.95 -27.28 -2.94
CA ASP A 525 19.92 -28.07 -2.28
C ASP A 525 18.82 -27.22 -1.63
N LYS A 526 19.20 -26.07 -1.04
CA LYS A 526 18.27 -25.22 -0.29
C LYS A 526 17.56 -24.21 -1.18
N PRO A 527 16.21 -24.14 -1.13
CA PRO A 527 15.46 -23.15 -1.89
C PRO A 527 15.90 -21.70 -1.61
N LEU A 528 16.26 -21.39 -0.36
CA LEU A 528 16.77 -20.07 0.02
C LEU A 528 18.08 -19.71 -0.71
N GLU A 529 19.02 -20.67 -0.85
CA GLU A 529 20.27 -20.41 -1.60
C GLU A 529 19.98 -20.17 -3.09
N ARG A 530 18.97 -20.84 -3.66
CA ARG A 530 18.58 -20.63 -5.06
C ARG A 530 17.92 -19.26 -5.27
N ILE A 531 17.05 -18.81 -4.36
CA ILE A 531 16.42 -17.49 -4.53
C ILE A 531 17.41 -16.34 -4.32
N THR A 532 18.37 -16.50 -3.40
CA THR A 532 19.43 -15.49 -3.21
C THR A 532 20.36 -15.43 -4.43
N ALA A 533 20.72 -16.59 -5.00
CA ALA A 533 21.47 -16.64 -6.26
C ALA A 533 20.71 -16.01 -7.42
N LEU A 534 19.41 -16.31 -7.56
CA LEU A 534 18.55 -15.73 -8.60
C LEU A 534 18.41 -14.21 -8.44
N ALA A 535 18.23 -13.72 -7.21
CA ALA A 535 18.18 -12.30 -6.89
C ALA A 535 19.51 -11.59 -7.22
N ASN A 536 20.64 -12.20 -6.83
CA ASN A 536 21.96 -11.66 -7.14
C ASN A 536 22.22 -11.62 -8.66
N LEU A 537 21.82 -12.64 -9.40
CA LEU A 537 21.90 -12.64 -10.86
C LEU A 537 21.06 -11.52 -11.47
N TYR A 538 19.83 -11.32 -11.00
CA TYR A 538 18.95 -10.25 -11.47
C TYR A 538 19.50 -8.86 -11.17
N GLU A 539 19.97 -8.62 -9.93
CA GLU A 539 20.56 -7.33 -9.56
C GLU A 539 21.87 -7.02 -10.32
N ASN A 540 22.69 -8.04 -10.64
CA ASN A 540 23.88 -7.87 -11.47
C ASN A 540 23.51 -7.70 -12.97
N TYR A 541 22.38 -8.27 -13.43
CA TYR A 541 21.83 -7.97 -14.75
C TYR A 541 21.38 -6.50 -14.84
N LEU A 542 20.69 -5.97 -13.81
CA LEU A 542 20.29 -4.55 -13.75
C LEU A 542 21.49 -3.57 -13.63
N ASP A 543 22.67 -4.07 -13.27
CA ASP A 543 23.96 -3.34 -13.23
C ASP A 543 24.81 -3.58 -14.50
N ASP A 544 24.19 -4.04 -15.60
CA ASP A 544 24.81 -4.31 -16.91
C ASP A 544 25.97 -5.34 -16.90
N ARG A 545 26.10 -6.17 -15.83
CA ARG A 545 27.12 -7.22 -15.73
C ARG A 545 26.77 -8.50 -16.44
N VAL A 546 25.48 -8.70 -16.73
CA VAL A 546 24.93 -9.79 -17.54
C VAL A 546 24.06 -9.20 -18.63
N SER A 547 24.28 -9.61 -19.88
CA SER A 547 23.44 -9.10 -20.99
C SER A 547 22.00 -9.59 -20.89
N ALA A 548 21.04 -8.77 -21.32
CA ALA A 548 19.62 -9.09 -21.31
C ALA A 548 19.30 -10.41 -22.04
N THR A 549 19.88 -10.62 -23.21
CA THR A 549 19.67 -11.85 -23.99
C THR A 549 20.14 -13.09 -23.25
N ARG A 550 21.32 -13.03 -22.61
CA ARG A 550 21.87 -14.15 -21.84
C ARG A 550 21.04 -14.47 -20.61
N PHE A 551 20.63 -13.43 -19.87
CA PHE A 551 19.81 -13.62 -18.68
C PHE A 551 18.42 -14.16 -19.01
N ALA A 552 17.78 -13.67 -20.07
CA ALA A 552 16.50 -14.20 -20.54
C ALA A 552 16.59 -15.66 -21.02
N GLN A 553 17.69 -16.03 -21.70
CA GLN A 553 17.94 -17.41 -22.10
C GLN A 553 18.09 -18.32 -20.85
N PHE A 554 18.88 -17.90 -19.88
CA PHE A 554 19.01 -18.61 -18.60
C PHE A 554 17.65 -18.81 -17.93
N LEU A 555 16.82 -17.75 -17.78
CA LEU A 555 15.51 -17.87 -17.18
C LEU A 555 14.58 -18.82 -17.95
N ALA A 556 14.59 -18.77 -19.29
CA ALA A 556 13.77 -19.64 -20.13
C ALA A 556 14.14 -21.15 -20.04
N GLU A 557 15.38 -21.46 -19.65
CA GLU A 557 15.88 -22.81 -19.40
C GLU A 557 15.69 -23.23 -17.92
N TYR A 558 15.85 -22.28 -16.98
CA TYR A 558 15.71 -22.52 -15.54
C TYR A 558 14.26 -22.79 -15.13
N ILE A 559 13.30 -21.98 -15.61
CA ILE A 559 11.89 -22.06 -15.22
C ILE A 559 11.31 -23.50 -15.33
N PRO A 560 11.47 -24.23 -16.44
CA PRO A 560 10.95 -25.60 -16.55
C PRO A 560 11.68 -26.63 -15.68
N SER A 561 12.91 -26.34 -15.23
CA SER A 561 13.73 -27.24 -14.40
C SER A 561 13.49 -27.09 -12.91
N GLU A 562 13.00 -25.92 -12.46
CA GLU A 562 12.73 -25.63 -11.05
C GLU A 562 11.39 -26.24 -10.61
N LYS A 563 11.33 -26.70 -9.35
CA LYS A 563 10.13 -27.34 -8.77
C LYS A 563 9.49 -26.51 -7.67
N GLU A 564 10.26 -25.61 -7.08
CA GLU A 564 9.76 -24.73 -6.04
C GLU A 564 8.90 -23.61 -6.67
N GLU A 565 7.60 -23.59 -6.37
CA GLU A 565 6.63 -22.71 -7.02
C GLU A 565 7.00 -21.23 -6.83
N LEU A 566 7.50 -20.85 -5.64
CA LEU A 566 7.92 -19.48 -5.35
C LEU A 566 9.12 -19.03 -6.19
N LEU A 567 10.05 -19.92 -6.49
CA LEU A 567 11.19 -19.67 -7.39
C LEU A 567 10.75 -19.56 -8.84
N VAL A 568 9.87 -20.47 -9.27
CA VAL A 568 9.28 -20.42 -10.63
C VAL A 568 8.54 -19.11 -10.86
N SER A 569 7.71 -18.70 -9.91
CA SER A 569 6.96 -17.43 -10.03
C SER A 569 7.89 -16.19 -10.03
N THR A 570 8.97 -16.20 -9.26
CA THR A 570 10.00 -15.16 -9.27
C THR A 570 10.70 -15.06 -10.62
N ALA A 571 11.17 -16.19 -11.15
CA ALA A 571 11.84 -16.26 -12.44
C ALA A 571 10.92 -15.84 -13.61
N LEU A 572 9.63 -16.26 -13.57
CA LEU A 572 8.61 -15.80 -14.51
C LEU A 572 8.37 -14.29 -14.41
N GLY A 573 8.37 -13.72 -13.21
CA GLY A 573 8.25 -12.28 -12.98
C GLY A 573 9.40 -11.50 -13.64
N TYR A 574 10.63 -11.95 -13.45
CA TYR A 574 11.81 -11.33 -14.06
C TYR A 574 11.77 -11.43 -15.60
N LEU A 575 11.50 -12.61 -16.12
CA LEU A 575 11.39 -12.81 -17.57
C LEU A 575 10.24 -11.98 -18.18
N GLY A 576 9.09 -11.93 -17.49
CA GLY A 576 7.93 -11.13 -17.89
C GLY A 576 8.21 -9.62 -17.91
N GLY A 577 8.89 -9.11 -16.89
CA GLY A 577 9.32 -7.71 -16.83
C GLY A 577 10.24 -7.34 -17.99
N MET A 578 11.21 -8.20 -18.33
CA MET A 578 12.10 -8.00 -19.47
C MET A 578 11.36 -8.00 -20.81
N ALA A 579 10.32 -8.83 -20.94
CA ALA A 579 9.56 -8.99 -22.18
C ALA A 579 8.47 -7.92 -22.37
N LEU A 580 7.85 -7.43 -21.30
CA LEU A 580 6.75 -6.45 -21.36
C LEU A 580 7.25 -5.01 -21.48
N ASN A 581 8.14 -4.60 -20.58
CA ASN A 581 8.57 -3.21 -20.44
C ASN A 581 10.09 -3.03 -20.43
N GLY A 582 10.84 -4.13 -20.48
CA GLY A 582 12.30 -4.13 -20.43
C GLY A 582 12.96 -4.12 -21.81
N PRO A 583 14.28 -4.35 -21.85
CA PRO A 583 15.07 -4.25 -23.09
C PRO A 583 14.74 -5.30 -24.15
N LEU A 584 13.96 -6.34 -23.81
CA LEU A 584 13.50 -7.37 -24.75
C LEU A 584 12.04 -7.15 -25.19
N ALA A 585 11.42 -6.05 -24.79
CA ALA A 585 10.07 -5.73 -25.26
C ALA A 585 10.04 -5.63 -26.79
N GLY A 586 9.10 -6.35 -27.41
CA GLY A 586 8.95 -6.41 -28.86
C GLY A 586 10.01 -7.21 -29.63
N THR A 587 10.95 -7.86 -28.95
CA THR A 587 11.91 -8.74 -29.62
C THR A 587 11.25 -10.06 -30.01
N SER A 588 11.56 -10.54 -31.23
CA SER A 588 11.07 -11.83 -31.67
C SER A 588 11.58 -12.97 -30.80
N GLY A 589 10.71 -13.90 -30.47
CA GLY A 589 11.03 -15.10 -29.67
C GLY A 589 10.53 -15.08 -28.25
N MET A 590 10.26 -13.91 -27.62
CA MET A 590 9.72 -13.87 -26.27
C MET A 590 8.32 -14.46 -26.20
N GLU A 591 7.46 -14.17 -27.16
CA GLU A 591 6.12 -14.75 -27.25
C GLU A 591 6.18 -16.28 -27.43
N ASP A 592 7.11 -16.81 -28.22
CA ASP A 592 7.27 -18.26 -28.41
C ASP A 592 7.75 -18.94 -27.11
N ILE A 593 8.60 -18.27 -26.32
CA ILE A 593 9.01 -18.74 -25.00
C ILE A 593 7.79 -18.79 -24.06
N PHE A 594 7.03 -17.71 -23.96
CA PHE A 594 5.86 -17.66 -23.08
C PHE A 594 4.73 -18.57 -23.56
N GLU A 595 4.53 -18.76 -24.87
CA GLU A 595 3.58 -19.76 -25.37
C GLU A 595 3.98 -21.17 -24.98
N ARG A 596 5.26 -21.54 -25.08
CA ARG A 596 5.78 -22.82 -24.65
C ARG A 596 5.53 -23.02 -23.16
N LEU A 597 5.88 -22.03 -22.32
CA LEU A 597 5.65 -22.06 -20.86
C LEU A 597 4.15 -22.16 -20.52
N ALA A 598 3.31 -21.38 -21.18
CA ALA A 598 1.86 -21.39 -20.98
C ALA A 598 1.18 -22.70 -21.42
N ARG A 599 1.84 -23.52 -22.25
CA ARG A 599 1.37 -24.86 -22.67
C ARG A 599 2.00 -25.98 -21.89
N ASP A 600 3.01 -25.69 -21.06
CA ASP A 600 3.73 -26.71 -20.29
C ASP A 600 2.97 -27.05 -19.00
N LYS A 601 2.29 -28.20 -19.00
CA LYS A 601 1.56 -28.69 -17.84
C LYS A 601 2.47 -29.03 -16.65
N ALA A 602 3.77 -29.24 -16.86
CA ALA A 602 4.70 -29.53 -15.79
C ALA A 602 4.92 -28.33 -14.87
N LEU A 603 4.62 -27.11 -15.34
CA LEU A 603 4.65 -25.89 -14.53
C LEU A 603 3.49 -25.79 -13.52
N GLY A 604 2.50 -26.70 -13.57
CA GLY A 604 1.38 -26.66 -12.65
C GLY A 604 0.68 -25.30 -12.64
N LYS A 605 0.48 -24.72 -11.49
CA LYS A 605 -0.21 -23.44 -11.32
C LYS A 605 0.53 -22.25 -11.95
N ALA A 606 1.85 -22.31 -12.06
CA ALA A 606 2.66 -21.26 -12.73
C ALA A 606 2.37 -21.15 -14.23
N GLN A 607 1.76 -22.19 -14.85
CA GLN A 607 1.27 -22.14 -16.21
C GLN A 607 0.29 -20.98 -16.45
N SER A 608 -0.60 -20.71 -15.50
CA SER A 608 -1.55 -19.60 -15.56
C SER A 608 -0.85 -18.22 -15.55
N SER A 609 0.23 -18.09 -14.79
CA SER A 609 1.03 -16.86 -14.78
C SER A 609 1.73 -16.63 -16.11
N ALA A 610 2.31 -17.66 -16.71
CA ALA A 610 2.90 -17.60 -18.04
C ALA A 610 1.86 -17.23 -19.11
N PHE A 611 0.64 -17.78 -19.02
CA PHE A 611 -0.47 -17.45 -19.94
C PHE A 611 -0.90 -15.98 -19.83
N ARG A 612 -1.03 -15.44 -18.59
CA ARG A 612 -1.38 -14.03 -18.39
C ARG A 612 -0.30 -13.09 -18.95
N THR A 613 0.98 -13.42 -18.74
CA THR A 613 2.08 -12.66 -19.34
C THR A 613 2.01 -12.71 -20.87
N LEU A 614 1.82 -13.89 -21.46
CA LEU A 614 1.67 -14.04 -22.92
C LEU A 614 0.54 -13.17 -23.47
N ALA A 615 -0.59 -13.09 -22.77
CA ALA A 615 -1.72 -12.27 -23.17
C ALA A 615 -1.37 -10.77 -23.25
N GLY A 616 -0.44 -10.29 -22.40
CA GLY A 616 0.05 -8.91 -22.40
C GLY A 616 1.19 -8.60 -23.37
N LEU A 617 1.85 -9.62 -23.97
CA LEU A 617 3.00 -9.42 -24.86
C LEU A 617 2.60 -8.82 -26.21
N GLN A 618 3.61 -8.35 -26.97
CA GLN A 618 3.43 -7.72 -28.27
C GLN A 618 2.91 -8.67 -29.36
N ASN A 619 2.56 -8.11 -30.48
CA ASN A 619 1.68 -8.69 -31.50
C ASN A 619 2.34 -9.77 -32.38
N ASN A 620 2.18 -11.04 -32.04
CA ASN A 620 2.37 -12.17 -32.97
C ASN A 620 1.00 -12.66 -33.43
N GLN A 621 0.70 -12.52 -34.74
CA GLN A 621 -0.63 -12.83 -35.27
C GLN A 621 -1.09 -14.27 -34.98
N ARG A 622 -0.19 -15.27 -35.10
CA ARG A 622 -0.50 -16.68 -34.83
C ARG A 622 -0.94 -16.87 -33.35
N ILE A 623 -0.22 -16.26 -32.44
CA ILE A 623 -0.51 -16.33 -31.01
C ILE A 623 -1.80 -15.57 -30.67
N THR A 624 -1.98 -14.39 -31.26
CA THR A 624 -3.22 -13.60 -31.12
C THR A 624 -4.45 -14.38 -31.55
N GLU A 625 -4.41 -15.09 -32.69
CA GLU A 625 -5.52 -15.95 -33.13
C GLU A 625 -5.74 -17.14 -32.18
N ALA A 626 -4.66 -17.73 -31.64
CA ALA A 626 -4.78 -18.82 -30.66
C ALA A 626 -5.43 -18.34 -29.34
N LEU A 627 -5.05 -17.16 -28.84
CA LEU A 627 -5.66 -16.52 -27.68
C LEU A 627 -7.12 -16.12 -27.93
N TYR A 628 -7.43 -15.62 -29.14
CA TYR A 628 -8.81 -15.33 -29.55
C TYR A 628 -9.68 -16.60 -29.55
N ASP A 629 -9.15 -17.74 -30.00
CA ASP A 629 -9.86 -19.01 -29.97
C ASP A 629 -10.15 -19.46 -28.50
N VAL A 630 -9.20 -19.29 -27.58
CA VAL A 630 -9.41 -19.56 -26.14
C VAL A 630 -10.53 -18.69 -25.60
N TRP A 631 -10.48 -17.38 -25.86
CA TRP A 631 -11.49 -16.45 -25.40
C TRP A 631 -12.88 -16.74 -26.01
N LYS A 632 -12.93 -16.96 -27.32
CA LYS A 632 -14.19 -17.14 -28.06
C LYS A 632 -14.91 -18.41 -27.64
N ARG A 633 -14.20 -19.52 -27.54
CA ARG A 633 -14.73 -20.84 -27.21
C ARG A 633 -14.91 -21.09 -25.73
N GLN A 634 -14.30 -20.26 -24.88
CA GLN A 634 -14.21 -20.46 -23.42
C GLN A 634 -13.60 -21.83 -23.07
N VAL A 635 -12.63 -22.28 -23.87
CA VAL A 635 -11.90 -23.52 -23.67
C VAL A 635 -10.43 -23.18 -23.44
N PRO A 636 -9.95 -23.21 -22.20
CA PRO A 636 -8.53 -22.94 -21.90
C PRO A 636 -7.63 -24.06 -22.49
N TRP A 637 -6.35 -23.73 -22.63
CA TRP A 637 -5.37 -24.76 -22.99
C TRP A 637 -5.30 -25.84 -21.91
N PRO A 638 -4.93 -27.09 -22.29
CA PRO A 638 -4.89 -28.20 -21.33
C PRO A 638 -4.01 -27.90 -20.11
N GLY A 639 -4.55 -28.02 -18.91
CA GLY A 639 -3.89 -27.72 -17.64
C GLY A 639 -4.17 -26.33 -17.10
N LEU A 640 -4.73 -25.39 -17.89
CA LEU A 640 -5.12 -24.05 -17.44
C LEU A 640 -6.52 -24.04 -16.87
N THR A 641 -6.69 -23.30 -15.78
CA THR A 641 -8.00 -22.86 -15.27
C THR A 641 -8.08 -21.34 -15.43
N LEU A 642 -9.09 -20.84 -16.15
CA LEU A 642 -9.30 -19.42 -16.39
C LEU A 642 -10.64 -18.98 -15.78
N SER A 643 -10.60 -17.92 -14.99
CA SER A 643 -11.76 -17.30 -14.36
C SER A 643 -12.44 -16.26 -15.26
N GLU A 644 -13.63 -15.76 -14.87
CA GLU A 644 -14.30 -14.64 -15.56
C GLU A 644 -13.37 -13.40 -15.68
N PRO A 645 -12.63 -12.97 -14.61
CA PRO A 645 -11.65 -11.89 -14.72
C PRO A 645 -10.51 -12.16 -15.72
N ASP A 646 -10.04 -13.41 -15.83
CA ASP A 646 -9.02 -13.77 -16.83
C ASP A 646 -9.55 -13.60 -18.26
N TYR A 647 -10.77 -14.07 -18.53
CA TYR A 647 -11.41 -13.86 -19.84
C TYR A 647 -11.72 -12.39 -20.10
N THR A 648 -12.02 -11.60 -19.10
CA THR A 648 -12.27 -10.16 -19.21
C THR A 648 -10.97 -9.41 -19.57
N THR A 649 -9.87 -9.71 -18.89
CA THR A 649 -8.55 -9.15 -19.21
C THR A 649 -8.12 -9.55 -20.63
N LEU A 650 -8.29 -10.83 -20.97
CA LEU A 650 -7.97 -11.33 -22.33
C LEU A 650 -8.82 -10.63 -23.41
N ALA A 651 -10.09 -10.34 -23.17
CA ALA A 651 -10.92 -9.60 -24.11
C ALA A 651 -10.44 -8.17 -24.33
N LEU A 652 -10.02 -7.46 -23.26
CA LEU A 652 -9.44 -6.12 -23.35
C LEU A 652 -8.14 -6.14 -24.14
N GLU A 653 -7.26 -7.09 -23.89
CA GLU A 653 -6.01 -7.30 -24.61
C GLU A 653 -6.23 -7.63 -26.09
N LEU A 654 -7.17 -8.49 -26.41
CA LEU A 654 -7.56 -8.83 -27.77
C LEU A 654 -8.18 -7.65 -28.52
N ALA A 655 -8.95 -6.79 -27.85
CA ALA A 655 -9.52 -5.60 -28.45
C ALA A 655 -8.43 -4.60 -28.92
N VAL A 656 -7.30 -4.52 -28.20
CA VAL A 656 -6.14 -3.72 -28.62
C VAL A 656 -5.48 -4.32 -29.88
N ARG A 657 -5.31 -5.66 -29.92
CA ARG A 657 -4.61 -6.39 -30.99
C ARG A 657 -5.45 -6.63 -32.23
N MET A 658 -6.76 -6.68 -32.09
CA MET A 658 -7.70 -6.97 -33.19
C MET A 658 -8.71 -5.81 -33.35
N PRO A 659 -8.24 -4.62 -33.76
CA PRO A 659 -9.05 -3.40 -33.80
C PRO A 659 -10.32 -3.56 -34.64
N ASP A 660 -10.29 -4.33 -35.73
CA ASP A 660 -11.44 -4.61 -36.57
C ASP A 660 -12.53 -5.45 -35.87
N ARG A 661 -12.15 -6.22 -34.86
CA ARG A 661 -13.04 -7.07 -34.02
C ARG A 661 -13.29 -6.52 -32.65
N ALA A 662 -12.68 -5.43 -32.25
CA ALA A 662 -12.71 -4.89 -30.89
C ALA A 662 -14.14 -4.74 -30.37
N ARG A 663 -15.04 -4.21 -31.17
CA ARG A 663 -16.45 -4.05 -30.79
C ARG A 663 -17.14 -5.39 -30.52
N GLU A 664 -16.98 -6.38 -31.42
CA GLU A 664 -17.55 -7.72 -31.27
C GLU A 664 -17.04 -8.38 -29.97
N ILE A 665 -15.75 -8.30 -29.72
CA ILE A 665 -15.10 -8.89 -28.54
C ILE A 665 -15.64 -8.26 -27.25
N LEU A 666 -15.62 -6.94 -27.19
CA LEU A 666 -16.02 -6.21 -25.98
C LEU A 666 -17.52 -6.34 -25.69
N ASP A 667 -18.40 -6.28 -26.72
CA ASP A 667 -19.84 -6.46 -26.55
C ASP A 667 -20.16 -7.90 -26.08
N SER A 668 -19.46 -8.90 -26.62
CA SER A 668 -19.62 -10.30 -26.21
C SER A 668 -19.14 -10.54 -24.77
N GLN A 669 -17.99 -9.97 -24.40
CA GLN A 669 -17.49 -10.12 -23.04
C GLN A 669 -18.38 -9.43 -22.01
N ARG A 670 -18.91 -8.25 -22.34
CA ARG A 670 -19.83 -7.53 -21.45
C ARG A 670 -21.02 -8.37 -21.00
N VAL A 671 -21.59 -9.16 -21.91
CA VAL A 671 -22.73 -10.05 -21.61
C VAL A 671 -22.33 -11.23 -20.72
N ARG A 672 -21.06 -11.64 -20.72
CA ARG A 672 -20.53 -12.76 -19.93
C ARG A 672 -20.21 -12.40 -18.47
N ILE A 673 -20.10 -11.11 -18.15
CA ILE A 673 -19.81 -10.64 -16.80
C ILE A 673 -21.09 -10.70 -15.95
N GLY A 674 -21.11 -11.59 -14.98
CA GLY A 674 -22.30 -11.84 -14.14
C GLY A 674 -22.43 -10.92 -12.94
N ASN A 675 -21.30 -10.46 -12.36
CA ASN A 675 -21.30 -9.59 -11.18
C ASN A 675 -21.43 -8.13 -11.57
N ALA A 676 -22.36 -7.40 -10.93
CA ALA A 676 -22.66 -6.01 -11.26
C ALA A 676 -21.51 -5.03 -10.99
N ASP A 677 -20.70 -5.30 -9.97
CA ASP A 677 -19.55 -4.44 -9.63
C ASP A 677 -18.45 -4.61 -10.68
N ARG A 678 -18.13 -5.86 -11.09
CA ARG A 678 -17.17 -6.15 -12.17
C ARG A 678 -17.65 -5.62 -13.52
N LEU A 679 -18.96 -5.62 -13.78
CA LEU A 679 -19.52 -5.04 -14.99
C LEU A 679 -19.30 -3.53 -15.05
N ARG A 680 -19.45 -2.81 -13.93
CA ARG A 680 -19.17 -1.37 -13.87
C ARG A 680 -17.69 -1.07 -14.10
N GLU A 681 -16.78 -1.86 -13.51
CA GLU A 681 -15.35 -1.76 -13.78
C GLU A 681 -15.04 -1.92 -15.27
N PHE A 682 -15.61 -2.96 -15.90
CA PHE A 682 -15.44 -3.22 -17.32
C PHE A 682 -15.95 -2.06 -18.20
N ASP A 683 -17.15 -1.55 -17.92
CA ASP A 683 -17.74 -0.43 -18.67
C ASP A 683 -16.92 0.86 -18.54
N PHE A 684 -16.28 1.08 -17.39
CA PHE A 684 -15.35 2.20 -17.16
C PHE A 684 -14.06 2.05 -17.98
N VAL A 685 -13.46 0.86 -17.97
CA VAL A 685 -12.18 0.59 -18.64
C VAL A 685 -12.33 0.47 -20.15
N ARG A 686 -13.44 -0.09 -20.63
CA ARG A 686 -13.69 -0.40 -22.03
C ARG A 686 -13.35 0.71 -23.03
N PRO A 687 -13.66 2.00 -22.80
CA PRO A 687 -13.33 3.07 -23.77
C PRO A 687 -11.81 3.27 -23.95
N SER A 688 -10.98 2.92 -22.98
CA SER A 688 -9.51 3.05 -23.05
C SER A 688 -8.87 2.10 -24.06
N VAL A 689 -9.54 0.99 -24.41
CA VAL A 689 -9.06 0.04 -25.42
C VAL A 689 -9.61 0.33 -26.81
N SER A 690 -10.42 1.38 -27.00
CA SER A 690 -11.01 1.75 -28.31
C SER A 690 -9.96 1.80 -29.41
N PRO A 691 -10.25 1.28 -30.64
CA PRO A 691 -9.40 1.49 -31.79
C PRO A 691 -9.36 2.97 -32.23
N ASP A 692 -10.42 3.74 -31.93
CA ASP A 692 -10.49 5.17 -32.26
C ASP A 692 -9.67 5.99 -31.26
N ARG A 693 -8.62 6.65 -31.76
CA ARG A 693 -7.75 7.51 -30.97
C ARG A 693 -8.50 8.66 -30.31
N SER A 694 -9.50 9.26 -31.00
CA SER A 694 -10.24 10.38 -30.42
C SER A 694 -11.05 9.99 -29.17
N VAL A 695 -11.52 8.74 -29.10
CA VAL A 695 -12.16 8.19 -27.90
C VAL A 695 -11.13 8.05 -26.79
N ARG A 696 -9.94 7.50 -27.06
CA ARG A 696 -8.87 7.35 -26.07
C ARG A 696 -8.39 8.70 -25.54
N ASP A 697 -8.17 9.69 -26.43
CA ASP A 697 -7.81 11.07 -26.05
C ASP A 697 -8.87 11.67 -25.12
N SER A 698 -10.15 11.45 -25.41
CA SER A 698 -11.26 11.92 -24.56
C SER A 698 -11.25 11.25 -23.18
N VAL A 699 -10.97 9.95 -23.11
CA VAL A 699 -10.83 9.24 -21.84
C VAL A 699 -9.68 9.82 -21.03
N PHE A 700 -8.50 9.98 -21.66
CA PHE A 700 -7.35 10.56 -20.95
C PHE A 700 -7.64 11.97 -20.43
N GLN A 701 -8.25 12.84 -21.26
CA GLN A 701 -8.63 14.20 -20.82
C GLN A 701 -9.65 14.17 -19.67
N ALA A 702 -10.59 13.24 -19.67
CA ALA A 702 -11.54 13.06 -18.57
C ALA A 702 -10.82 12.66 -17.26
N LEU A 703 -9.80 11.78 -17.32
CA LEU A 703 -9.03 11.35 -16.15
C LEU A 703 -8.16 12.47 -15.54
N LEU A 704 -7.89 13.57 -16.26
CA LEU A 704 -7.23 14.73 -15.69
C LEU A 704 -8.12 15.50 -14.71
N GLN A 705 -9.44 15.22 -14.68
CA GLN A 705 -10.40 15.86 -13.78
C GLN A 705 -10.61 14.98 -12.53
N PRO A 706 -10.55 15.55 -11.29
CA PRO A 706 -10.63 14.81 -10.04
C PRO A 706 -11.88 13.94 -9.90
N GLU A 707 -13.03 14.43 -10.33
CA GLU A 707 -14.31 13.73 -10.24
C GLU A 707 -14.36 12.41 -11.01
N ASN A 708 -13.50 12.22 -12.01
CA ASN A 708 -13.40 11.02 -12.83
C ASN A 708 -12.34 10.03 -12.32
N ARG A 709 -11.61 10.35 -11.24
CA ARG A 709 -10.53 9.52 -10.69
C ARG A 709 -10.92 8.76 -9.41
N ARG A 710 -12.15 8.85 -8.95
CA ARG A 710 -12.60 8.29 -7.65
C ARG A 710 -12.39 6.76 -7.53
N HIS A 711 -12.48 6.02 -8.63
CA HIS A 711 -12.22 4.58 -8.66
C HIS A 711 -10.78 4.31 -9.11
N GLU A 712 -9.83 4.59 -8.24
CA GLU A 712 -8.38 4.56 -8.56
C GLU A 712 -7.90 3.25 -9.19
N PRO A 713 -8.30 2.04 -8.74
CA PRO A 713 -7.91 0.79 -9.40
C PRO A 713 -8.39 0.70 -10.85
N TRP A 714 -9.60 1.25 -11.14
CA TRP A 714 -10.12 1.30 -12.51
C TRP A 714 -9.37 2.29 -13.38
N VAL A 715 -9.02 3.46 -12.79
CA VAL A 715 -8.20 4.50 -13.45
C VAL A 715 -6.82 3.94 -13.82
N GLN A 716 -6.18 3.20 -12.92
CA GLN A 716 -4.89 2.54 -13.20
C GLN A 716 -5.01 1.57 -14.38
N THR A 717 -6.06 0.74 -14.40
CA THR A 717 -6.31 -0.20 -15.49
C THR A 717 -6.53 0.56 -16.81
N ALA A 718 -7.34 1.62 -16.79
CA ALA A 718 -7.59 2.45 -17.97
C ALA A 718 -6.31 3.11 -18.49
N LEU A 719 -5.49 3.69 -17.61
CA LEU A 719 -4.19 4.30 -17.97
C LEU A 719 -3.21 3.31 -18.58
N ARG A 720 -3.13 2.06 -18.05
CA ARG A 720 -2.29 1.01 -18.63
C ARG A 720 -2.70 0.67 -20.06
N PHE A 721 -4.01 0.60 -20.34
CA PHE A 721 -4.50 0.36 -21.70
C PHE A 721 -4.35 1.58 -22.62
N LEU A 722 -4.50 2.80 -22.13
CA LEU A 722 -4.20 4.03 -22.89
C LEU A 722 -2.72 4.07 -23.28
N ASN A 723 -1.83 3.66 -22.38
CA ASN A 723 -0.38 3.60 -22.56
C ASN A 723 0.13 2.17 -22.85
N HIS A 724 -0.70 1.37 -23.56
CA HIS A 724 -0.33 0.00 -23.93
C HIS A 724 0.92 -0.01 -24.82
N PRO A 725 1.87 -0.98 -24.69
CA PRO A 725 3.10 -1.03 -25.48
C PRO A 725 2.90 -0.94 -27.01
N LEU A 726 1.82 -1.51 -27.54
CA LEU A 726 1.46 -1.40 -28.97
C LEU A 726 1.01 0.01 -29.41
N ARG A 727 0.86 0.94 -28.48
CA ARG A 727 0.36 2.31 -28.71
C ARG A 727 1.32 3.38 -28.19
N GLN A 728 2.55 2.99 -27.82
CA GLN A 728 3.50 3.88 -27.14
C GLN A 728 3.78 5.18 -27.93
N GLU A 729 3.89 5.13 -29.26
CA GLU A 729 4.10 6.33 -30.09
C GLU A 729 2.90 7.28 -30.04
N GLU A 730 1.68 6.74 -30.04
CA GLU A 730 0.44 7.53 -30.00
C GLU A 730 0.20 8.14 -28.62
N SER A 731 0.64 7.47 -27.55
CA SER A 731 0.39 7.87 -26.16
C SER A 731 1.54 8.68 -25.52
N LEU A 732 2.67 8.90 -26.20
CA LEU A 732 3.75 9.78 -25.72
C LEU A 732 3.22 11.15 -25.23
N GLY A 733 2.22 11.69 -25.95
CA GLY A 733 1.58 12.96 -25.61
C GLY A 733 0.83 12.97 -24.27
N TYR A 734 0.58 11.81 -23.64
CA TYR A 734 -0.09 11.74 -22.35
C TYR A 734 0.87 11.90 -21.16
N ILE A 735 2.17 11.61 -21.33
CA ILE A 735 3.15 11.60 -20.22
C ILE A 735 3.25 12.97 -19.58
N ARG A 736 3.50 14.02 -20.35
CA ARG A 736 3.69 15.37 -19.80
C ARG A 736 2.44 15.90 -19.08
N PRO A 737 1.23 15.86 -19.64
CA PRO A 737 0.02 16.28 -18.93
C PRO A 737 -0.27 15.46 -17.67
N ALA A 738 0.06 14.15 -17.66
CA ALA A 738 -0.09 13.31 -16.49
C ALA A 738 0.86 13.74 -15.36
N LEU A 739 2.11 14.10 -15.67
CA LEU A 739 3.08 14.64 -14.71
C LEU A 739 2.67 16.03 -14.21
N ASP A 740 2.17 16.89 -15.08
CA ASP A 740 1.67 18.22 -14.70
C ASP A 740 0.47 18.14 -13.73
N ALA A 741 -0.37 17.10 -13.85
CA ALA A 741 -1.51 16.85 -12.97
C ALA A 741 -1.12 16.20 -11.62
N LEU A 742 0.13 15.75 -11.43
CA LEU A 742 0.49 14.85 -10.33
C LEU A 742 0.30 15.44 -8.93
N GLN A 743 0.52 16.75 -8.74
CA GLN A 743 0.24 17.42 -7.47
C GLN A 743 -1.27 17.46 -7.15
N ASP A 744 -2.11 17.60 -8.18
CA ASP A 744 -3.56 17.52 -8.01
C ASP A 744 -4.00 16.08 -7.73
N VAL A 745 -3.40 15.10 -8.40
CA VAL A 745 -3.60 13.66 -8.13
C VAL A 745 -3.24 13.33 -6.68
N GLN A 746 -2.12 13.83 -6.17
CA GLN A 746 -1.69 13.64 -4.78
C GLN A 746 -2.67 14.26 -3.78
N ARG A 747 -3.18 15.45 -4.08
CA ARG A 747 -4.09 16.15 -3.18
C ARG A 747 -5.50 15.53 -3.13
N THR A 748 -5.95 14.91 -4.22
CA THR A 748 -7.33 14.43 -4.39
C THR A 748 -7.46 12.91 -4.35
N GLY A 749 -6.36 12.18 -4.43
CA GLY A 749 -6.29 10.72 -4.40
C GLY A 749 -5.80 10.16 -3.08
N ASP A 750 -5.76 8.84 -3.00
CA ASP A 750 -5.29 8.08 -1.85
C ASP A 750 -3.76 7.95 -1.81
N ILE A 751 -3.23 7.37 -0.73
CA ILE A 751 -1.80 7.35 -0.41
C ILE A 751 -0.91 6.69 -1.47
N PHE A 752 -1.39 5.67 -2.16
CA PHE A 752 -0.63 4.96 -3.20
C PHE A 752 -0.84 5.53 -4.60
N PHE A 753 -1.90 6.31 -4.78
CA PHE A 753 -2.33 6.74 -6.11
C PHE A 753 -1.30 7.59 -6.88
N PRO A 754 -0.55 8.51 -6.27
CA PRO A 754 0.45 9.29 -7.00
C PRO A 754 1.50 8.44 -7.73
N LYS A 755 2.07 7.44 -7.03
CA LYS A 755 3.03 6.51 -7.66
C LYS A 755 2.36 5.64 -8.73
N GLN A 756 1.17 5.11 -8.42
CA GLN A 756 0.41 4.26 -9.33
C GLN A 756 -0.03 5.00 -10.60
N TRP A 757 -0.39 6.27 -10.49
CA TRP A 757 -0.71 7.15 -11.62
C TRP A 757 0.48 7.29 -12.58
N VAL A 758 1.67 7.59 -12.06
CA VAL A 758 2.89 7.70 -12.88
C VAL A 758 3.27 6.35 -13.48
N SER A 759 3.27 5.28 -12.68
CA SER A 759 3.60 3.92 -13.14
C SER A 759 2.65 3.43 -14.23
N ALA A 760 1.34 3.69 -14.10
CA ALA A 760 0.35 3.31 -15.10
C ALA A 760 0.46 4.16 -16.39
N THR A 761 0.84 5.42 -16.26
CA THR A 761 1.11 6.30 -17.40
C THR A 761 2.36 5.87 -18.17
N LEU A 762 3.40 5.40 -17.47
CA LEU A 762 4.65 4.95 -18.09
C LEU A 762 4.65 3.46 -18.49
N HIS A 763 3.57 2.74 -18.23
CA HIS A 763 3.49 1.28 -18.32
C HIS A 763 3.99 0.69 -19.65
N GLY A 764 3.67 1.28 -20.78
CA GLY A 764 4.08 0.80 -22.13
C GLY A 764 5.25 1.56 -22.74
N HIS A 765 5.84 2.51 -22.01
CA HIS A 765 6.88 3.38 -22.52
C HIS A 765 8.27 2.93 -22.09
N ASN A 766 9.12 2.57 -23.08
CA ASN A 766 10.52 2.17 -22.89
C ASN A 766 11.47 2.93 -23.83
N SER A 767 11.04 4.04 -24.41
CA SER A 767 11.81 4.83 -25.38
C SER A 767 12.60 5.95 -24.71
N HIS A 768 13.72 6.36 -25.33
CA HIS A 768 14.48 7.55 -24.90
C HIS A 768 13.65 8.83 -24.91
N GLU A 769 12.65 8.92 -25.80
CA GLU A 769 11.73 10.07 -25.87
C GLU A 769 10.87 10.17 -24.61
N ALA A 770 10.38 9.03 -24.10
CA ALA A 770 9.61 8.99 -22.87
C ALA A 770 10.47 9.37 -21.66
N ASP A 771 11.69 8.82 -21.56
CA ASP A 771 12.66 9.18 -20.52
C ASP A 771 12.97 10.70 -20.56
N ALA A 772 13.21 11.25 -21.77
CA ALA A 772 13.49 12.67 -21.96
C ALA A 772 12.35 13.59 -21.49
N ILE A 773 11.09 13.17 -21.65
CA ILE A 773 9.92 13.93 -21.15
C ILE A 773 9.95 14.00 -19.63
N VAL A 774 10.20 12.89 -18.95
CA VAL A 774 10.30 12.84 -17.47
C VAL A 774 11.46 13.70 -16.98
N GLU A 775 12.63 13.57 -17.58
CA GLU A 775 13.80 14.37 -17.21
C GLU A 775 13.58 15.87 -17.45
N GLN A 776 12.96 16.25 -18.57
CA GLN A 776 12.63 17.65 -18.85
C GLN A 776 11.63 18.20 -17.85
N PHE A 777 10.64 17.40 -17.44
CA PHE A 777 9.70 17.77 -16.38
C PHE A 777 10.45 18.06 -15.07
N LEU A 778 11.32 17.17 -14.61
CA LEU A 778 12.07 17.33 -13.37
C LEU A 778 13.05 18.53 -13.42
N ARG A 779 13.72 18.73 -14.57
CA ARG A 779 14.59 19.90 -14.79
C ARG A 779 13.82 21.24 -14.81
N ALA A 780 12.60 21.24 -15.33
CA ALA A 780 11.76 22.44 -15.37
C ALA A 780 11.17 22.81 -13.99
N HIS A 781 11.17 21.87 -13.04
CA HIS A 781 10.63 22.05 -11.70
C HIS A 781 11.68 21.74 -10.61
N PRO A 782 12.76 22.56 -10.48
CA PRO A 782 13.85 22.26 -9.52
C PRO A 782 13.35 22.24 -8.06
N ASP A 783 12.29 23.01 -7.75
CA ASP A 783 11.66 23.08 -6.42
C ASP A 783 10.45 22.13 -6.27
N TYR A 784 10.37 21.07 -7.11
CA TYR A 784 9.28 20.10 -7.00
C TYR A 784 9.32 19.39 -5.63
N PRO A 785 8.15 19.16 -4.97
CA PRO A 785 8.13 18.52 -3.65
C PRO A 785 8.91 17.22 -3.62
N GLU A 786 9.88 17.10 -2.70
CA GLU A 786 10.87 16.01 -2.70
C GLU A 786 10.20 14.63 -2.60
N LEU A 787 9.23 14.47 -1.70
CA LEU A 787 8.53 13.19 -1.54
C LEU A 787 7.80 12.77 -2.83
N LEU A 788 7.18 13.73 -3.52
CA LEU A 788 6.48 13.46 -4.77
C LEU A 788 7.46 13.22 -5.93
N LYS A 789 8.58 13.95 -5.96
CA LYS A 789 9.69 13.71 -6.89
C LYS A 789 10.22 12.27 -6.77
N ASN A 790 10.38 11.77 -5.53
CA ASN A 790 10.81 10.40 -5.31
C ASN A 790 9.84 9.39 -5.94
N LYS A 791 8.52 9.61 -5.87
CA LYS A 791 7.54 8.75 -6.55
C LYS A 791 7.69 8.74 -8.07
N VAL A 792 8.00 9.91 -8.67
CA VAL A 792 8.32 9.99 -10.11
C VAL A 792 9.58 9.18 -10.44
N LEU A 793 10.66 9.36 -9.67
CA LEU A 793 11.92 8.66 -9.87
C LEU A 793 11.81 7.14 -9.67
N GLN A 794 11.01 6.70 -8.69
CA GLN A 794 10.70 5.28 -8.45
C GLN A 794 9.94 4.68 -9.64
N ALA A 795 8.91 5.38 -10.14
CA ALA A 795 8.07 4.90 -11.23
C ALA A 795 8.76 4.90 -12.60
N SER A 796 9.70 5.83 -12.83
CA SER A 796 10.42 5.99 -14.11
C SER A 796 11.75 5.23 -14.19
N ALA A 797 12.16 4.54 -13.13
CA ALA A 797 13.46 3.86 -13.08
C ALA A 797 13.56 2.67 -14.05
N HIS A 798 12.43 2.08 -14.49
CA HIS A 798 12.38 0.89 -15.35
C HIS A 798 13.31 -0.25 -14.88
N GLY A 799 13.47 -0.43 -13.57
CA GLY A 799 14.38 -1.40 -12.97
C GLY A 799 15.86 -0.98 -12.96
N ARG A 800 16.23 0.16 -13.53
CA ARG A 800 17.64 0.63 -13.53
C ARG A 800 18.10 1.01 -12.13
N ARG A 801 19.36 0.73 -11.85
CA ARG A 801 20.00 1.13 -10.60
C ARG A 801 20.46 2.60 -10.68
N HIS A 802 20.38 3.30 -9.57
CA HIS A 802 20.99 4.62 -9.45
C HIS A 802 22.53 4.47 -9.49
N ASP A 803 23.15 5.10 -10.46
CA ASP A 803 24.61 5.12 -10.60
C ASP A 803 25.16 6.52 -10.22
N VAL A 804 25.97 6.55 -9.18
CA VAL A 804 26.65 7.77 -8.69
C VAL A 804 27.73 8.25 -9.66
N SER A 805 28.20 7.39 -10.58
CA SER A 805 29.23 7.78 -11.56
C SER A 805 28.67 8.65 -12.69
N ALA A 806 27.35 8.81 -12.77
CA ALA A 806 26.66 9.60 -13.82
C ALA A 806 26.39 11.07 -13.42
N ASP A 807 26.58 11.44 -12.14
CA ASP A 807 26.51 12.80 -11.60
C ASP A 807 27.94 13.37 -11.42
#